data_8ef85a356e9201a461fbafb688b754f2
#
_entry.id   8ef85a356e9201a461fbafb688b754f2
#
_cell.length_a   1.000
_cell.length_b   1.000
_cell.length_c   1.000
_cell.angle_alpha   90.00
_cell.angle_beta   90.00
_cell.angle_gamma   90.00
#
_symmetry.space_group_name_H-M   'P 1'
#
loop_
_entity.id
_entity.type
_entity.pdbx_description
1 polymer ?
#
loop_
_entity_poly.entity_id
_entity_poly.type
_entity_poly.pdbx_seq_one_letter_code
_entity_poly.pdbx_strand_id
1 'polypeptide(L)'
;MDSNEIRYDNQKIKDVEISDEIRKAFLDYSMSVIVQRALPDVRDGLKPVHRRILYAMYTNNLYPDRPYRKCATTVGEVLGHYHPHGDASVYDAMVRLAQPFSMRHILVDGHGNFGSVDGDPAAAYRYTESRMSKIAMKMLEDIKKDTVDFVPNFDDNSKEPTVLPSRYPNLLVNGSSGIAVGMATNIPPHNMNEVVEGMCCLIDNPDASLEEIMQYIKGPDFPTAGIIMGTRGIKEAYATGRGKIYLRARAEIIETKGDRYKIVVTEIPYGVNKARLITRIADLVKEKRLEGVADVQDYSDRKGMHIEVTVKRDANAQVVLNNLYKMTDMQVTFGAIMLALVDGVPKVLTLKEILQQYIDFQRNVISRRTRFDLKKAQDRAHILEGLAKAIDIVDEVIATIRACKGGQAEAKQAIMDKFGFDDPQASAIVAYRLGQLAGLEIEKIMNELEELHERIKDLTDILEHSERVDEIIKTETREIAAKFGDERRTEISAAIGDVEDEDLIPVEDCILTLTEKGYMKRQTVDTYKAQNRGGRGVSGMSRREEDVAKTMFACSTHDFIMLFTNKGKVFKMKGYEIPESSRTGKGMNVVNILPIEQGEQITAMVRVPKDEERSFLCMMTKNGIIKRTALDQYDHIRKNGIIAINLDEGDELCWVDITDGNRKLVAATHDGMSICFEESDARLIGRTARGVKAIILSEGDYVVGFVAEHEGVKLLTVSETGYGRKSEFSDYRVQSRGGKGLLNYRVEKFGKVANIAAVTEENDVVMISTDGIIIRMPVDQISTFQRPAKGVKVMRVNEGEKLATISVVDRFEEDEIETEDTENVENAGEEQENGDE
;
A
#
# COMPACT_ATOMS: atom_id res chain seq x y z
N MET A 1 -47.61 13.44 -33.87
CA MET A 1 -48.05 14.20 -32.68
C MET A 1 -47.24 15.46 -32.69
N ASP A 2 -47.87 16.57 -33.14
CA ASP A 2 -47.18 17.85 -33.26
C ASP A 2 -46.91 18.39 -31.89
N SER A 3 -45.65 18.57 -31.59
CA SER A 3 -45.18 19.28 -30.41
C SER A 3 -45.51 20.77 -30.63
N ASN A 4 -46.48 21.31 -29.89
CA ASN A 4 -46.70 22.76 -29.78
C ASN A 4 -45.46 23.39 -29.20
N GLU A 5 -44.52 23.82 -30.03
CA GLU A 5 -43.42 24.72 -29.67
C GLU A 5 -44.04 26.08 -29.27
N ILE A 6 -44.03 26.37 -27.98
CA ILE A 6 -44.33 27.68 -27.47
C ILE A 6 -43.17 28.59 -27.87
N ARG A 7 -43.33 29.39 -28.94
CA ARG A 7 -42.35 30.39 -29.37
C ARG A 7 -42.66 31.73 -28.70
N TYR A 8 -41.69 32.28 -28.00
CA TYR A 8 -41.71 33.62 -27.45
C TYR A 8 -41.05 34.60 -28.44
N ASP A 9 -41.63 35.76 -28.71
CA ASP A 9 -41.21 36.73 -29.76
C ASP A 9 -39.80 37.28 -29.57
N ASN A 10 -39.15 37.12 -28.42
CA ASN A 10 -37.79 37.60 -28.16
C ASN A 10 -36.81 36.48 -27.80
N GLN A 11 -37.09 35.24 -28.23
CA GLN A 11 -36.30 34.08 -27.95
C GLN A 11 -35.10 33.94 -28.89
N LYS A 12 -33.87 33.90 -28.35
CA LYS A 12 -32.63 33.64 -29.10
C LYS A 12 -32.26 32.20 -28.95
N ILE A 13 -32.62 31.36 -29.91
CA ILE A 13 -32.24 29.93 -29.96
C ILE A 13 -30.81 29.85 -30.50
N LYS A 14 -29.91 29.17 -29.78
CA LYS A 14 -28.57 28.79 -30.22
C LYS A 14 -28.50 27.27 -30.31
N ASP A 15 -28.05 26.78 -31.45
CA ASP A 15 -27.71 25.36 -31.58
C ASP A 15 -26.43 25.08 -30.80
N VAL A 16 -26.51 24.14 -29.90
CA VAL A 16 -25.41 23.70 -29.06
C VAL A 16 -25.26 22.19 -29.20
N GLU A 17 -24.06 21.74 -29.52
CA GLU A 17 -23.70 20.31 -29.52
C GLU A 17 -23.77 19.80 -28.09
N ILE A 18 -24.60 18.78 -27.85
CA ILE A 18 -24.78 18.18 -26.49
C ILE A 18 -23.47 17.64 -25.93
N SER A 19 -22.59 17.14 -26.77
CA SER A 19 -21.25 16.65 -26.38
C SER A 19 -20.35 17.75 -25.82
N ASP A 20 -20.40 18.95 -26.41
CA ASP A 20 -19.59 20.09 -25.96
C ASP A 20 -20.15 20.71 -24.67
N GLU A 21 -21.47 20.80 -24.55
CA GLU A 21 -22.12 21.31 -23.33
C GLU A 21 -21.88 20.32 -22.15
N ILE A 22 -22.03 19.03 -22.36
CA ILE A 22 -21.72 18.03 -21.33
C ILE A 22 -20.24 18.09 -20.93
N ARG A 23 -19.32 18.23 -21.88
CA ARG A 23 -17.88 18.35 -21.62
C ARG A 23 -17.59 19.56 -20.76
N LYS A 24 -18.14 20.72 -21.10
CA LYS A 24 -17.97 21.97 -20.35
C LYS A 24 -18.55 21.85 -18.95
N ALA A 25 -19.82 21.43 -18.82
CA ALA A 25 -20.47 21.24 -17.52
C ALA A 25 -19.74 20.22 -16.64
N PHE A 26 -19.21 19.15 -17.23
CA PHE A 26 -18.42 18.15 -16.48
C PHE A 26 -17.08 18.71 -15.99
N LEU A 27 -16.40 19.53 -16.80
CA LEU A 27 -15.16 20.21 -16.39
C LEU A 27 -15.43 21.17 -15.23
N ASP A 28 -16.45 22.03 -15.36
CA ASP A 28 -16.84 23.00 -14.32
C ASP A 28 -17.22 22.29 -13.01
N TYR A 29 -18.00 21.21 -13.10
CA TYR A 29 -18.35 20.38 -11.97
C TYR A 29 -17.11 19.72 -11.33
N SER A 30 -16.24 19.14 -12.16
CA SER A 30 -15.03 18.45 -11.69
C SER A 30 -14.10 19.44 -10.97
N MET A 31 -13.88 20.61 -11.54
CA MET A 31 -13.06 21.66 -10.92
C MET A 31 -13.66 22.12 -9.59
N SER A 32 -14.98 22.32 -9.53
CA SER A 32 -15.67 22.68 -8.28
C SER A 32 -15.49 21.59 -7.21
N VAL A 33 -15.67 20.31 -7.56
CA VAL A 33 -15.50 19.20 -6.61
C VAL A 33 -14.07 19.07 -6.14
N ILE A 34 -13.08 19.28 -7.01
CA ILE A 34 -11.66 19.19 -6.68
C ILE A 34 -11.26 20.33 -5.74
N VAL A 35 -11.52 21.58 -6.14
CA VAL A 35 -10.99 22.77 -5.44
C VAL A 35 -11.87 23.18 -4.26
N GLN A 36 -13.21 23.07 -4.38
CA GLN A 36 -14.15 23.66 -3.42
C GLN A 36 -14.85 22.63 -2.51
N ARG A 37 -14.51 21.32 -2.61
CA ARG A 37 -15.23 20.30 -1.82
C ARG A 37 -14.33 19.23 -1.22
N ALA A 38 -13.58 18.46 -2.04
CA ALA A 38 -13.03 17.18 -1.63
C ALA A 38 -11.60 17.24 -1.08
N LEU A 39 -10.78 18.15 -1.59
CA LEU A 39 -9.37 18.21 -1.27
C LEU A 39 -9.05 19.26 -0.19
N PRO A 40 -8.10 18.97 0.72
CA PRO A 40 -7.60 19.94 1.69
C PRO A 40 -6.61 20.91 1.05
N ASP A 41 -6.54 22.13 1.56
CA ASP A 41 -5.44 23.06 1.27
C ASP A 41 -4.19 22.65 2.07
N VAL A 42 -3.02 22.67 1.44
CA VAL A 42 -1.76 22.26 2.08
C VAL A 42 -1.40 23.12 3.29
N ARG A 43 -1.81 24.40 3.30
CA ARG A 43 -1.46 25.41 4.30
C ARG A 43 -2.15 25.21 5.63
N ASP A 44 -3.47 24.95 5.64
CA ASP A 44 -4.26 24.76 6.86
C ASP A 44 -4.80 23.33 7.05
N GLY A 45 -4.63 22.46 6.05
CA GLY A 45 -5.09 21.07 6.10
C GLY A 45 -6.60 20.88 6.09
N LEU A 46 -7.37 21.91 5.78
CA LEU A 46 -8.82 21.89 5.85
C LEU A 46 -9.47 21.87 4.45
N LYS A 47 -10.58 21.15 4.38
CA LYS A 47 -11.53 21.31 3.28
C LYS A 47 -12.36 22.58 3.50
N PRO A 48 -12.95 23.16 2.45
CA PRO A 48 -13.76 24.37 2.59
C PRO A 48 -14.87 24.28 3.66
N VAL A 49 -15.60 23.17 3.73
CA VAL A 49 -16.65 22.97 4.75
C VAL A 49 -16.11 23.01 6.19
N HIS A 50 -14.94 22.39 6.44
CA HIS A 50 -14.32 22.40 7.77
C HIS A 50 -13.85 23.80 8.16
N ARG A 51 -13.24 24.51 7.22
CA ARG A 51 -12.79 25.91 7.40
C ARG A 51 -13.96 26.83 7.72
N ARG A 52 -15.06 26.69 7.00
CA ARG A 52 -16.28 27.46 7.21
C ARG A 52 -16.93 27.17 8.56
N ILE A 53 -16.95 25.91 9.01
CA ILE A 53 -17.44 25.53 10.34
C ILE A 53 -16.62 26.24 11.44
N LEU A 54 -15.28 26.12 11.40
CA LEU A 54 -14.43 26.73 12.41
C LEU A 54 -14.52 28.27 12.39
N TYR A 55 -14.59 28.87 11.20
CA TYR A 55 -14.74 30.32 11.06
C TYR A 55 -16.10 30.80 11.59
N ALA A 56 -17.21 30.12 11.29
CA ALA A 56 -18.54 30.42 11.83
C ALA A 56 -18.57 30.29 13.36
N MET A 57 -17.95 29.26 13.92
CA MET A 57 -17.83 29.12 15.37
C MET A 57 -17.04 30.27 16.00
N TYR A 58 -15.97 30.72 15.35
CA TYR A 58 -15.14 31.84 15.80
C TYR A 58 -15.91 33.18 15.77
N THR A 59 -16.60 33.47 14.68
CA THR A 59 -17.41 34.71 14.54
C THR A 59 -18.57 34.77 15.52
N ASN A 60 -19.12 33.61 15.88
CA ASN A 60 -20.17 33.47 16.89
C ASN A 60 -19.65 33.37 18.34
N ASN A 61 -18.36 33.59 18.57
CA ASN A 61 -17.71 33.53 19.87
C ASN A 61 -17.93 32.23 20.63
N LEU A 62 -17.96 31.06 19.91
CA LEU A 62 -18.09 29.74 20.49
C LEU A 62 -16.72 29.23 20.98
N TYR A 63 -16.10 29.98 21.88
CA TYR A 63 -14.74 29.70 22.37
C TYR A 63 -14.75 28.61 23.46
N PRO A 64 -13.60 27.98 23.75
CA PRO A 64 -13.48 26.90 24.72
C PRO A 64 -13.86 27.28 26.16
N ASP A 65 -13.78 28.55 26.51
CA ASP A 65 -14.13 29.13 27.81
C ASP A 65 -15.61 29.54 27.90
N ARG A 66 -16.37 29.44 26.82
CA ARG A 66 -17.79 29.78 26.74
C ARG A 66 -18.69 28.57 26.88
N PRO A 67 -19.95 28.75 27.29
CA PRO A 67 -20.93 27.67 27.32
C PRO A 67 -21.12 27.01 25.95
N TYR A 68 -21.42 25.70 25.94
CA TYR A 68 -21.85 25.00 24.75
C TYR A 68 -23.11 25.62 24.16
N ARG A 69 -23.22 25.55 22.84
CA ARG A 69 -24.45 25.87 22.09
C ARG A 69 -24.90 24.70 21.23
N LYS A 70 -26.20 24.65 20.93
CA LYS A 70 -26.77 23.63 20.05
C LYS A 70 -26.05 23.62 18.71
N CYS A 71 -25.70 22.45 18.22
CA CYS A 71 -25.05 22.28 16.92
C CYS A 71 -25.89 22.88 15.78
N ALA A 72 -27.22 22.90 15.94
CA ALA A 72 -28.14 23.56 15.05
C ALA A 72 -27.81 25.05 14.80
N THR A 73 -27.30 25.77 15.80
CA THR A 73 -26.90 27.17 15.65
C THR A 73 -25.71 27.29 14.70
N THR A 74 -24.68 26.48 14.89
CA THR A 74 -23.47 26.47 14.01
C THR A 74 -23.83 26.04 12.61
N VAL A 75 -24.62 24.96 12.45
CA VAL A 75 -25.06 24.47 11.14
C VAL A 75 -25.84 25.55 10.39
N GLY A 76 -26.81 26.21 11.08
CA GLY A 76 -27.60 27.29 10.48
C GLY A 76 -26.75 28.48 10.04
N GLU A 77 -25.77 28.88 10.85
CA GLU A 77 -24.83 29.97 10.53
C GLU A 77 -23.96 29.65 9.30
N VAL A 78 -23.43 28.41 9.24
CA VAL A 78 -22.63 27.95 8.10
C VAL A 78 -23.45 27.93 6.81
N LEU A 79 -24.69 27.42 6.88
CA LEU A 79 -25.59 27.38 5.72
C LEU A 79 -26.01 28.77 5.25
N GLY A 80 -26.34 29.64 6.19
CA GLY A 80 -26.86 31.00 5.88
C GLY A 80 -25.80 31.92 5.31
N HIS A 81 -24.52 31.77 5.72
CA HIS A 81 -23.51 32.77 5.38
C HIS A 81 -22.36 32.23 4.52
N TYR A 82 -22.05 30.92 4.52
CA TYR A 82 -20.81 30.44 3.92
C TYR A 82 -20.94 29.24 2.99
N HIS A 83 -21.89 28.30 3.27
CA HIS A 83 -21.89 26.99 2.60
C HIS A 83 -23.31 26.60 2.16
N PRO A 84 -23.78 27.00 0.95
CA PRO A 84 -25.14 26.79 0.48
C PRO A 84 -25.39 25.32 0.01
N HIS A 85 -25.23 24.34 0.91
CA HIS A 85 -25.45 22.91 0.67
C HIS A 85 -26.36 22.32 1.75
N GLY A 86 -26.62 20.99 1.70
CA GLY A 86 -27.52 20.34 2.68
C GLY A 86 -26.99 20.40 4.13
N ASP A 87 -27.88 20.62 5.08
CA ASP A 87 -27.62 20.70 6.52
C ASP A 87 -26.95 19.42 7.07
N ALA A 88 -27.36 18.24 6.60
CA ALA A 88 -26.76 16.97 6.96
C ALA A 88 -25.26 16.92 6.65
N SER A 89 -24.84 17.42 5.48
CA SER A 89 -23.43 17.40 5.07
C SER A 89 -22.56 18.30 5.96
N VAL A 90 -23.08 19.45 6.38
CA VAL A 90 -22.37 20.37 7.29
C VAL A 90 -22.31 19.76 8.70
N TYR A 91 -23.41 19.16 9.16
CA TYR A 91 -23.45 18.50 10.47
C TYR A 91 -22.51 17.29 10.55
N ASP A 92 -22.51 16.43 9.53
CA ASP A 92 -21.62 15.25 9.46
C ASP A 92 -20.13 15.66 9.45
N ALA A 93 -19.80 16.75 8.73
CA ALA A 93 -18.46 17.31 8.77
C ALA A 93 -18.07 17.81 10.16
N MET A 94 -19.00 18.52 10.84
CA MET A 94 -18.78 18.99 12.21
C MET A 94 -18.66 17.84 13.21
N VAL A 95 -19.51 16.81 13.08
CA VAL A 95 -19.45 15.60 13.91
C VAL A 95 -18.08 14.95 13.80
N ARG A 96 -17.55 14.80 12.57
CA ARG A 96 -16.22 14.21 12.37
C ARG A 96 -15.10 15.00 13.05
N LEU A 97 -15.18 16.34 13.07
CA LEU A 97 -14.21 17.19 13.77
C LEU A 97 -14.26 17.02 15.31
N ALA A 98 -15.37 16.45 15.86
CA ALA A 98 -15.55 16.19 17.29
C ALA A 98 -15.25 14.74 17.71
N GLN A 99 -15.02 13.82 16.75
CA GLN A 99 -14.82 12.40 17.04
C GLN A 99 -13.37 12.07 17.39
N PRO A 100 -13.06 11.60 18.61
CA PRO A 100 -11.68 11.28 19.04
C PRO A 100 -11.10 10.04 18.35
N PHE A 101 -11.93 9.19 17.74
CA PHE A 101 -11.51 8.03 16.94
C PHE A 101 -11.32 8.36 15.45
N SER A 102 -11.73 9.57 15.03
CA SER A 102 -11.56 10.05 13.64
C SER A 102 -10.45 11.08 13.52
N MET A 103 -10.26 11.93 14.53
CA MET A 103 -9.30 13.03 14.55
C MET A 103 -8.20 12.74 15.57
N ARG A 104 -6.93 12.97 15.19
CA ARG A 104 -5.80 12.81 16.10
C ARG A 104 -5.84 13.89 17.21
N HIS A 105 -6.26 15.10 16.82
CA HIS A 105 -6.60 16.20 17.72
C HIS A 105 -7.96 16.77 17.29
N ILE A 106 -8.97 16.64 18.16
CA ILE A 106 -10.32 17.15 17.87
C ILE A 106 -10.33 18.67 17.74
N LEU A 107 -11.03 19.20 16.76
CA LEU A 107 -11.19 20.64 16.53
C LEU A 107 -12.49 21.20 17.08
N VAL A 108 -13.48 20.36 17.27
CA VAL A 108 -14.77 20.67 17.90
C VAL A 108 -14.88 19.92 19.22
N ASP A 109 -15.19 20.63 20.30
CA ASP A 109 -15.50 20.07 21.61
C ASP A 109 -17.02 19.84 21.65
N GLY A 110 -17.42 18.57 21.59
CA GLY A 110 -18.83 18.14 21.50
C GLY A 110 -19.38 17.65 22.83
N HIS A 111 -20.64 18.00 23.13
CA HIS A 111 -21.40 17.52 24.26
C HIS A 111 -22.67 16.80 23.80
N GLY A 112 -22.80 15.52 24.15
CA GLY A 112 -23.85 14.61 23.69
C GLY A 112 -23.30 13.42 22.92
N ASN A 113 -24.16 12.77 22.12
CA ASN A 113 -23.75 11.62 21.29
C ASN A 113 -23.29 12.08 19.91
N PHE A 114 -21.98 11.97 19.65
CA PHE A 114 -21.33 12.24 18.35
C PHE A 114 -20.95 10.96 17.59
N GLY A 115 -21.63 9.85 17.87
CA GLY A 115 -21.32 8.55 17.26
C GLY A 115 -20.29 7.76 18.05
N SER A 116 -20.06 6.53 17.62
CA SER A 116 -19.10 5.60 18.24
C SER A 116 -18.26 4.85 17.22
N VAL A 117 -17.25 4.16 17.70
CA VAL A 117 -16.41 3.26 16.90
C VAL A 117 -17.18 2.03 16.39
N ASP A 118 -18.34 1.75 16.96
CA ASP A 118 -19.30 0.73 16.51
C ASP A 118 -20.08 1.13 15.27
N GLY A 119 -19.93 2.39 14.85
CA GLY A 119 -20.63 2.93 13.69
C GLY A 119 -22.01 3.48 14.01
N ASP A 120 -22.34 3.67 15.31
CA ASP A 120 -23.55 4.37 15.69
C ASP A 120 -23.52 5.80 15.15
N PRO A 121 -24.64 6.29 14.56
CA PRO A 121 -24.71 7.66 14.07
C PRO A 121 -24.74 8.66 15.24
N ALA A 122 -24.30 9.88 14.97
CA ALA A 122 -24.50 10.97 15.91
C ALA A 122 -26.00 11.25 16.12
N ALA A 123 -26.37 11.71 17.31
CA ALA A 123 -27.70 12.21 17.54
C ALA A 123 -27.98 13.46 16.68
N ALA A 124 -29.27 13.72 16.35
CA ALA A 124 -29.61 14.87 15.51
C ALA A 124 -29.09 16.20 16.12
N TYR A 125 -28.67 17.13 15.28
CA TYR A 125 -28.01 18.40 15.65
C TYR A 125 -28.81 19.31 16.60
N ARG A 126 -30.14 19.08 16.74
CA ARG A 126 -30.97 19.77 17.73
C ARG A 126 -30.77 19.30 19.17
N TYR A 127 -30.16 18.09 19.35
CA TYR A 127 -29.88 17.52 20.68
C TYR A 127 -28.44 17.74 21.10
N THR A 128 -27.50 17.63 20.17
CA THR A 128 -26.07 17.79 20.43
C THR A 128 -25.70 19.26 20.62
N GLU A 129 -24.61 19.48 21.36
CA GLU A 129 -24.07 20.80 21.63
C GLU A 129 -22.57 20.82 21.32
N SER A 130 -22.08 21.98 20.91
CA SER A 130 -20.67 22.12 20.53
C SER A 130 -20.10 23.50 20.88
N ARG A 131 -18.77 23.53 20.94
CA ARG A 131 -17.92 24.72 20.97
C ARG A 131 -16.58 24.39 20.34
N MET A 132 -15.73 25.37 20.12
CA MET A 132 -14.37 25.11 19.61
C MET A 132 -13.53 24.41 20.67
N SER A 133 -12.65 23.52 20.27
CA SER A 133 -11.61 22.98 21.14
C SER A 133 -10.49 24.01 21.37
N LYS A 134 -9.68 23.83 22.43
CA LYS A 134 -8.57 24.72 22.73
C LYS A 134 -7.53 24.77 21.59
N ILE A 135 -7.26 23.65 20.93
CA ILE A 135 -6.30 23.60 19.82
C ILE A 135 -6.86 24.26 18.55
N ALA A 136 -8.18 24.21 18.31
CA ALA A 136 -8.80 24.88 17.18
C ALA A 136 -8.62 26.40 17.22
N MET A 137 -8.51 26.98 18.41
CA MET A 137 -8.20 28.40 18.57
C MET A 137 -6.85 28.78 17.96
N LYS A 138 -5.87 27.81 17.97
CA LYS A 138 -4.55 28.03 17.36
C LYS A 138 -4.59 28.03 15.82
N MET A 139 -5.64 27.51 15.22
CA MET A 139 -5.86 27.62 13.78
C MET A 139 -6.36 29.00 13.35
N LEU A 140 -7.05 29.71 14.25
CA LEU A 140 -7.66 31.02 14.00
C LEU A 140 -6.92 32.17 14.68
N GLU A 141 -5.84 31.87 15.42
CA GLU A 141 -5.03 32.88 16.08
C GLU A 141 -4.50 33.89 15.06
N ASP A 142 -4.55 35.15 15.40
CA ASP A 142 -4.14 36.29 14.56
C ASP A 142 -4.94 36.51 13.25
N ILE A 143 -6.08 35.84 13.04
CA ILE A 143 -6.90 36.01 11.81
C ILE A 143 -7.36 37.45 11.61
N LYS A 144 -7.48 38.23 12.70
CA LYS A 144 -7.87 39.68 12.65
C LYS A 144 -6.70 40.64 12.38
N LYS A 145 -5.48 40.10 12.21
CA LYS A 145 -4.26 40.87 11.95
C LYS A 145 -3.82 40.84 10.49
N ASP A 146 -4.76 40.73 9.58
CA ASP A 146 -4.51 40.66 8.13
C ASP A 146 -3.51 39.55 7.69
N THR A 147 -3.50 38.47 8.41
CA THR A 147 -2.56 37.33 8.17
C THR A 147 -2.91 36.47 6.97
N VAL A 148 -4.19 36.45 6.55
CA VAL A 148 -4.73 35.68 5.43
C VAL A 148 -5.67 36.55 4.60
N ASP A 149 -5.91 36.11 3.35
CA ASP A 149 -6.78 36.83 2.44
C ASP A 149 -8.24 36.43 2.68
N PHE A 150 -9.15 37.40 2.47
CA PHE A 150 -10.58 37.22 2.57
C PHE A 150 -11.21 37.43 1.19
N VAL A 151 -12.14 36.55 0.83
CA VAL A 151 -12.93 36.63 -0.39
C VAL A 151 -14.42 36.84 -0.05
N PRO A 152 -15.21 37.40 -0.95
CA PRO A 152 -16.66 37.43 -0.79
C PRO A 152 -17.19 35.98 -0.66
N ASN A 153 -18.25 35.82 0.14
CA ASN A 153 -19.00 34.57 0.20
C ASN A 153 -19.89 34.37 -1.05
N PHE A 154 -20.69 33.32 -1.08
CA PHE A 154 -21.50 32.93 -2.25
C PHE A 154 -22.55 33.97 -2.68
N ASP A 155 -22.97 34.91 -1.81
CA ASP A 155 -23.98 35.94 -2.06
C ASP A 155 -23.44 37.37 -1.97
N ASP A 156 -22.12 37.54 -1.89
CA ASP A 156 -21.38 38.80 -1.76
C ASP A 156 -21.77 39.70 -0.54
N ASN A 157 -22.54 39.15 0.41
CA ASN A 157 -22.97 39.87 1.60
C ASN A 157 -21.98 39.81 2.76
N SER A 158 -21.10 38.83 2.75
CA SER A 158 -20.11 38.59 3.81
C SER A 158 -18.77 38.18 3.22
N LYS A 159 -17.73 38.13 4.05
CA LYS A 159 -16.40 37.66 3.64
C LYS A 159 -16.00 36.41 4.40
N GLU A 160 -15.36 35.49 3.71
CA GLU A 160 -14.77 34.29 4.31
C GLU A 160 -13.26 34.23 4.04
N PRO A 161 -12.46 33.63 4.97
CA PRO A 161 -11.02 33.49 4.76
C PRO A 161 -10.75 32.40 3.71
N THR A 162 -9.78 32.64 2.83
CA THR A 162 -9.32 31.65 1.86
C THR A 162 -8.65 30.44 2.53
N VAL A 163 -7.90 30.71 3.60
CA VAL A 163 -7.26 29.71 4.48
C VAL A 163 -7.27 30.25 5.91
N LEU A 164 -7.08 29.38 6.90
CA LEU A 164 -6.85 29.79 8.27
C LEU A 164 -5.36 29.99 8.53
N PRO A 165 -4.94 30.89 9.46
CA PRO A 165 -3.54 31.11 9.78
C PRO A 165 -2.79 29.87 10.29
N SER A 166 -3.50 28.92 10.89
CA SER A 166 -3.08 27.58 11.34
C SER A 166 -1.64 27.54 11.91
N ARG A 167 -1.49 27.84 13.19
CA ARG A 167 -0.19 27.97 13.87
C ARG A 167 0.53 26.62 14.12
N TYR A 168 0.03 25.51 13.61
CA TYR A 168 0.62 24.19 13.60
C TYR A 168 0.27 23.45 12.30
N PRO A 169 1.07 22.49 11.81
CA PRO A 169 0.89 21.82 10.52
C PRO A 169 -0.28 20.80 10.56
N ASN A 170 -1.51 21.33 10.58
CA ASN A 170 -2.73 20.54 10.77
C ASN A 170 -2.93 19.45 9.71
N LEU A 171 -2.47 19.65 8.46
CA LEU A 171 -2.58 18.66 7.42
C LEU A 171 -1.89 17.35 7.79
N LEU A 172 -0.70 17.41 8.36
CA LEU A 172 0.02 16.22 8.82
C LEU A 172 -0.49 15.73 10.17
N VAL A 173 -0.77 16.64 11.11
CA VAL A 173 -1.20 16.27 12.47
C VAL A 173 -2.52 15.52 12.45
N ASN A 174 -3.54 16.00 11.75
CA ASN A 174 -4.87 15.38 11.69
C ASN A 174 -5.11 14.52 10.44
N GLY A 175 -4.26 14.66 9.42
CA GLY A 175 -4.49 14.01 8.13
C GLY A 175 -5.72 14.54 7.40
N SER A 176 -6.03 13.95 6.27
CA SER A 176 -7.25 14.24 5.52
C SER A 176 -7.58 13.09 4.58
N SER A 177 -8.86 12.79 4.38
CA SER A 177 -9.32 11.82 3.39
C SER A 177 -10.44 12.43 2.54
N GLY A 178 -10.44 12.20 1.23
CA GLY A 178 -11.46 12.73 0.34
C GLY A 178 -11.42 12.08 -1.03
N ILE A 179 -12.60 12.02 -1.66
CA ILE A 179 -12.78 11.48 -3.01
C ILE A 179 -13.25 12.61 -3.90
N ALA A 180 -12.45 12.98 -4.90
CA ALA A 180 -12.77 13.95 -5.94
C ALA A 180 -13.02 13.24 -7.28
N VAL A 181 -13.26 14.03 -8.33
CA VAL A 181 -13.41 13.47 -9.68
C VAL A 181 -12.02 13.10 -10.23
N GLY A 182 -11.82 11.83 -10.53
CA GLY A 182 -10.58 11.30 -11.10
C GLY A 182 -9.38 11.21 -10.13
N MET A 183 -9.53 11.63 -8.87
CA MET A 183 -8.47 11.59 -7.87
C MET A 183 -9.01 11.45 -6.45
N ALA A 184 -8.17 10.96 -5.54
CA ALA A 184 -8.51 10.86 -4.13
C ALA A 184 -7.32 11.28 -3.27
N THR A 185 -7.59 11.79 -2.08
CA THR A 185 -6.60 12.05 -1.04
C THR A 185 -6.83 11.15 0.15
N ASN A 186 -5.75 10.66 0.75
CA ASN A 186 -5.78 9.88 1.97
C ASN A 186 -4.48 10.08 2.75
N ILE A 187 -4.38 11.23 3.41
CA ILE A 187 -3.20 11.64 4.18
C ILE A 187 -3.36 11.13 5.60
N PRO A 188 -2.44 10.29 6.10
CA PRO A 188 -2.53 9.76 7.44
C PRO A 188 -2.24 10.85 8.48
N PRO A 189 -2.81 10.75 9.70
CA PRO A 189 -2.46 11.61 10.83
C PRO A 189 -1.09 11.23 11.41
N HIS A 190 -0.45 12.21 12.10
CA HIS A 190 0.89 12.06 12.69
C HIS A 190 0.94 12.63 14.09
N ASN A 191 1.95 12.22 14.84
CA ASN A 191 2.23 12.77 16.16
C ASN A 191 2.69 14.23 16.05
N MET A 192 2.10 15.13 16.85
CA MET A 192 2.38 16.56 16.78
C MET A 192 3.83 16.88 17.12
N ASN A 193 4.39 16.27 18.18
CA ASN A 193 5.77 16.50 18.59
C ASN A 193 6.76 16.10 17.50
N GLU A 194 6.53 14.95 16.86
CA GLU A 194 7.37 14.47 15.76
C GLU A 194 7.32 15.40 14.54
N VAL A 195 6.11 15.86 14.16
CA VAL A 195 5.95 16.75 13.00
C VAL A 195 6.60 18.10 13.25
N VAL A 196 6.46 18.65 14.45
CA VAL A 196 7.05 19.96 14.82
C VAL A 196 8.59 19.85 14.82
N GLU A 197 9.17 18.80 15.40
CA GLU A 197 10.63 18.64 15.38
C GLU A 197 11.17 18.34 13.97
N GLY A 198 10.47 17.55 13.16
CA GLY A 198 10.83 17.34 11.76
C GLY A 198 10.75 18.63 10.93
N MET A 199 9.77 19.49 11.19
CA MET A 199 9.67 20.82 10.60
C MET A 199 10.84 21.72 11.05
N CYS A 200 11.17 21.73 12.32
CA CYS A 200 12.32 22.49 12.84
C CYS A 200 13.64 22.03 12.22
N CYS A 201 13.83 20.73 12.04
CA CYS A 201 14.98 20.18 11.32
C CYS A 201 15.08 20.73 9.88
N LEU A 202 13.95 20.81 9.16
CA LEU A 202 13.92 21.35 7.80
C LEU A 202 14.15 22.87 7.76
N ILE A 203 13.74 23.63 8.78
CA ILE A 203 14.05 25.06 8.90
C ILE A 203 15.55 25.26 9.11
N ASP A 204 16.18 24.46 9.98
CA ASP A 204 17.60 24.55 10.28
C ASP A 204 18.49 24.04 9.13
N ASN A 205 18.02 23.05 8.38
CA ASN A 205 18.69 22.50 7.19
C ASN A 205 17.71 22.34 6.03
N PRO A 206 17.55 23.34 5.13
CA PRO A 206 16.64 23.28 3.99
C PRO A 206 16.94 22.12 3.00
N ASP A 207 18.21 21.65 2.98
CA ASP A 207 18.64 20.53 2.13
C ASP A 207 18.52 19.17 2.82
N ALA A 208 17.94 19.12 4.04
CA ALA A 208 17.76 17.86 4.76
C ALA A 208 17.16 16.77 3.89
N SER A 209 17.77 15.60 3.93
CA SER A 209 17.30 14.39 3.26
C SER A 209 16.02 13.86 3.92
N LEU A 210 15.32 12.97 3.19
CA LEU A 210 14.14 12.32 3.77
C LEU A 210 14.51 11.49 5.02
N GLU A 211 15.67 10.84 5.02
CA GLU A 211 16.16 10.02 6.12
C GLU A 211 16.41 10.86 7.37
N GLU A 212 16.94 12.07 7.23
CA GLU A 212 17.14 13.01 8.34
C GLU A 212 15.81 13.47 8.94
N ILE A 213 14.83 13.81 8.08
CA ILE A 213 13.47 14.19 8.54
C ILE A 213 12.80 13.00 9.24
N MET A 214 12.99 11.79 8.75
CA MET A 214 12.42 10.58 9.33
C MET A 214 13.04 10.16 10.67
N GLN A 215 14.18 10.73 11.07
CA GLN A 215 14.67 10.56 12.44
C GLN A 215 13.70 11.15 13.46
N TYR A 216 13.01 12.23 13.10
CA TYR A 216 12.00 12.89 13.91
C TYR A 216 10.59 12.36 13.61
N ILE A 217 10.17 12.34 12.34
CA ILE A 217 8.84 11.87 11.90
C ILE A 217 8.94 10.38 11.55
N LYS A 218 8.75 9.52 12.53
CA LYS A 218 8.94 8.07 12.38
C LYS A 218 7.89 7.41 11.49
N GLY A 219 6.68 7.96 11.45
CA GLY A 219 5.56 7.41 10.69
C GLY A 219 4.22 7.98 11.14
N PRO A 220 3.11 7.55 10.51
CA PRO A 220 1.77 7.92 10.94
C PRO A 220 1.47 7.55 12.39
N ASP A 221 0.56 8.30 13.02
CA ASP A 221 0.11 8.09 14.39
C ASP A 221 -1.41 8.23 14.45
N PHE A 222 -2.09 7.09 14.43
CA PHE A 222 -3.54 7.02 14.30
C PHE A 222 -4.27 7.23 15.62
N PRO A 223 -5.45 7.89 15.61
CA PRO A 223 -6.25 8.11 16.83
C PRO A 223 -6.63 6.84 17.57
N THR A 224 -6.86 5.74 16.84
CA THR A 224 -7.25 4.43 17.37
C THR A 224 -6.07 3.53 17.71
N ALA A 225 -4.85 4.08 17.74
CA ALA A 225 -3.61 3.38 18.01
C ALA A 225 -3.34 2.22 17.01
N GLY A 226 -3.18 0.98 17.47
CA GLY A 226 -2.83 -0.17 16.64
C GLY A 226 -1.33 -0.25 16.33
N ILE A 227 -0.97 -1.19 15.45
CA ILE A 227 0.43 -1.48 15.10
C ILE A 227 0.62 -1.30 13.60
N ILE A 228 1.60 -0.49 13.20
CA ILE A 228 2.06 -0.42 11.81
C ILE A 228 3.09 -1.54 11.60
N MET A 229 2.85 -2.35 10.56
CA MET A 229 3.71 -3.48 10.22
C MET A 229 4.72 -3.05 9.15
N GLY A 230 5.98 -2.85 9.60
CA GLY A 230 7.09 -2.43 8.75
C GLY A 230 7.15 -0.97 8.37
N THR A 231 8.32 -0.55 7.91
CA THR A 231 8.63 0.85 7.57
C THR A 231 8.64 1.14 6.07
N ARG A 232 8.68 0.11 5.23
CA ARG A 232 8.79 0.26 3.76
C ARG A 232 7.67 1.12 3.17
N GLY A 233 6.39 0.82 3.53
CA GLY A 233 5.26 1.59 3.03
C GLY A 233 5.23 3.04 3.51
N ILE A 234 5.78 3.31 4.70
CA ILE A 234 5.96 4.68 5.23
C ILE A 234 7.00 5.42 4.38
N LYS A 235 8.18 4.82 4.16
CA LYS A 235 9.26 5.41 3.35
C LYS A 235 8.79 5.71 1.93
N GLU A 236 8.07 4.76 1.32
CA GLU A 236 7.50 4.94 -0.02
C GLU A 236 6.49 6.11 -0.05
N ALA A 237 5.55 6.17 0.92
CA ALA A 237 4.59 7.26 1.03
C ALA A 237 5.28 8.62 1.19
N TYR A 238 6.30 8.72 2.02
CA TYR A 238 7.01 9.97 2.28
C TYR A 238 7.90 10.41 1.11
N ALA A 239 8.48 9.45 0.38
CA ALA A 239 9.34 9.74 -0.78
C ALA A 239 8.54 10.10 -2.04
N THR A 240 7.37 9.48 -2.27
CA THR A 240 6.64 9.57 -3.54
C THR A 240 5.25 10.18 -3.41
N GLY A 241 4.78 10.44 -2.19
CA GLY A 241 3.40 10.82 -1.90
C GLY A 241 2.40 9.67 -1.99
N ARG A 242 2.85 8.42 -2.23
CA ARG A 242 1.99 7.24 -2.31
C ARG A 242 2.67 6.06 -1.64
N GLY A 243 1.92 5.28 -0.84
CA GLY A 243 2.45 4.10 -0.18
C GLY A 243 1.37 3.23 0.43
N LYS A 244 1.71 1.97 0.71
CA LYS A 244 0.82 1.01 1.36
C LYS A 244 1.32 0.75 2.77
N ILE A 245 0.55 1.16 3.77
CA ILE A 245 0.88 1.02 5.19
C ILE A 245 -0.04 -0.05 5.77
N TYR A 246 0.55 -1.13 6.30
CA TYR A 246 -0.21 -2.22 6.90
C TYR A 246 -0.49 -1.89 8.36
N LEU A 247 -1.77 -1.82 8.73
CA LEU A 247 -2.23 -1.58 10.09
C LEU A 247 -2.80 -2.88 10.66
N ARG A 248 -2.38 -3.23 11.86
CA ARG A 248 -2.82 -4.42 12.59
C ARG A 248 -3.42 -4.02 13.92
N ALA A 249 -4.47 -4.74 14.32
CA ALA A 249 -5.05 -4.67 15.65
C ALA A 249 -4.02 -5.10 16.72
N ARG A 250 -4.05 -4.48 17.89
CA ARG A 250 -3.31 -4.99 19.04
C ARG A 250 -4.10 -6.10 19.69
N ALA A 251 -3.54 -7.30 19.67
CA ALA A 251 -4.16 -8.48 20.23
C ALA A 251 -3.15 -9.29 21.03
N GLU A 252 -3.59 -9.81 22.17
CA GLU A 252 -2.78 -10.63 23.09
C GLU A 252 -3.46 -11.97 23.30
N ILE A 253 -2.65 -13.04 23.35
CA ILE A 253 -3.11 -14.38 23.68
C ILE A 253 -2.97 -14.56 25.19
N ILE A 254 -4.08 -14.76 25.87
CA ILE A 254 -4.13 -14.96 27.34
C ILE A 254 -4.54 -16.39 27.63
N GLU A 255 -3.72 -17.08 28.41
CA GLU A 255 -4.04 -18.41 28.95
C GLU A 255 -5.06 -18.29 30.08
N THR A 256 -6.09 -19.13 30.06
CA THR A 256 -7.13 -19.19 31.07
C THR A 256 -7.16 -20.58 31.73
N LYS A 257 -7.87 -20.73 32.86
CA LYS A 257 -7.91 -21.99 33.60
C LYS A 257 -8.32 -23.19 32.73
N GLY A 258 -7.50 -24.26 32.77
CA GLY A 258 -7.78 -25.55 32.10
C GLY A 258 -7.38 -25.59 30.62
N ASP A 259 -6.17 -25.15 30.29
CA ASP A 259 -5.56 -25.14 28.94
C ASP A 259 -6.44 -24.50 27.85
N ARG A 260 -7.13 -23.43 28.24
CA ARG A 260 -7.93 -22.64 27.30
C ARG A 260 -7.25 -21.30 27.04
N TYR A 261 -7.33 -20.86 25.82
CA TYR A 261 -6.77 -19.59 25.40
C TYR A 261 -7.88 -18.64 24.97
N LYS A 262 -7.67 -17.36 25.25
CA LYS A 262 -8.47 -16.25 24.72
C LYS A 262 -7.55 -15.31 23.96
N ILE A 263 -8.02 -14.76 22.87
CA ILE A 263 -7.39 -13.66 22.16
C ILE A 263 -8.13 -12.40 22.55
N VAL A 264 -7.44 -11.48 23.21
CA VAL A 264 -7.99 -10.19 23.67
C VAL A 264 -7.49 -9.10 22.75
N VAL A 265 -8.42 -8.40 22.09
CA VAL A 265 -8.13 -7.27 21.20
C VAL A 265 -8.46 -5.98 21.93
N THR A 266 -7.44 -5.12 22.10
CA THR A 266 -7.53 -3.84 22.81
C THR A 266 -7.52 -2.64 21.89
N GLU A 267 -7.03 -2.78 20.66
CA GLU A 267 -6.95 -1.71 19.66
C GLU A 267 -7.28 -2.29 18.28
N ILE A 268 -8.01 -1.54 17.46
CA ILE A 268 -8.34 -1.91 16.07
C ILE A 268 -7.75 -0.92 15.09
N PRO A 269 -7.51 -1.32 13.84
CA PRO A 269 -6.96 -0.44 12.82
C PRO A 269 -7.86 0.78 12.57
N TYR A 270 -7.25 1.89 12.21
CA TYR A 270 -7.95 3.15 11.92
C TYR A 270 -8.99 2.98 10.80
N GLY A 271 -10.19 3.49 11.05
CA GLY A 271 -11.31 3.44 10.12
C GLY A 271 -12.10 2.13 10.13
N VAL A 272 -11.71 1.14 10.93
CA VAL A 272 -12.44 -0.11 11.08
C VAL A 272 -13.63 0.09 12.02
N ASN A 273 -14.79 -0.42 11.61
CA ASN A 273 -16.01 -0.47 12.44
C ASN A 273 -15.97 -1.73 13.32
N LYS A 274 -15.99 -1.54 14.65
CA LYS A 274 -15.84 -2.61 15.64
C LYS A 274 -16.98 -3.64 15.57
N ALA A 275 -18.22 -3.19 15.52
CA ALA A 275 -19.40 -4.08 15.46
C ALA A 275 -19.40 -4.92 14.18
N ARG A 276 -19.02 -4.32 13.02
CA ARG A 276 -18.90 -5.05 11.75
C ARG A 276 -17.76 -6.06 11.77
N LEU A 277 -16.64 -5.74 12.42
CA LEU A 277 -15.52 -6.67 12.61
C LEU A 277 -15.96 -7.91 13.39
N ILE A 278 -16.66 -7.73 14.52
CA ILE A 278 -17.18 -8.82 15.35
C ILE A 278 -18.17 -9.69 14.56
N THR A 279 -19.12 -9.06 13.85
CA THR A 279 -20.06 -9.77 12.97
C THR A 279 -19.33 -10.58 11.91
N ARG A 280 -18.31 -10.01 11.26
CA ARG A 280 -17.51 -10.69 10.25
C ARG A 280 -16.78 -11.91 10.79
N ILE A 281 -16.22 -11.82 12.00
CA ILE A 281 -15.60 -12.97 12.67
C ILE A 281 -16.64 -14.07 12.89
N ALA A 282 -17.81 -13.73 13.44
CA ALA A 282 -18.88 -14.68 13.68
C ALA A 282 -19.40 -15.35 12.39
N ASP A 283 -19.51 -14.61 11.30
CA ASP A 283 -19.93 -15.15 9.99
C ASP A 283 -18.89 -16.12 9.43
N LEU A 284 -17.59 -15.82 9.49
CA LEU A 284 -16.53 -16.71 9.06
C LEU A 284 -16.50 -18.03 9.86
N VAL A 285 -16.83 -17.98 11.17
CA VAL A 285 -16.95 -19.17 12.00
C VAL A 285 -18.16 -20.01 11.58
N LYS A 286 -19.33 -19.40 11.32
CA LYS A 286 -20.52 -20.08 10.82
C LYS A 286 -20.29 -20.71 9.45
N GLU A 287 -19.58 -20.03 8.56
CA GLU A 287 -19.19 -20.51 7.22
C GLU A 287 -18.12 -21.60 7.26
N LYS A 288 -17.60 -21.98 8.45
CA LYS A 288 -16.48 -22.92 8.64
C LYS A 288 -15.20 -22.54 7.89
N ARG A 289 -14.99 -21.28 7.66
CA ARG A 289 -13.77 -20.72 7.04
C ARG A 289 -12.74 -20.31 8.09
N LEU A 290 -13.19 -19.99 9.31
CA LEU A 290 -12.36 -19.71 10.47
C LEU A 290 -12.61 -20.79 11.50
N GLU A 291 -11.67 -21.74 11.58
CA GLU A 291 -11.72 -22.82 12.55
C GLU A 291 -11.02 -22.43 13.85
N GLY A 292 -11.31 -23.15 14.93
CA GLY A 292 -10.64 -22.95 16.23
C GLY A 292 -11.26 -21.88 17.13
N VAL A 293 -12.23 -21.10 16.67
CA VAL A 293 -12.96 -20.12 17.48
C VAL A 293 -14.18 -20.77 18.12
N ALA A 294 -14.35 -20.61 19.44
CA ALA A 294 -15.49 -21.09 20.20
C ALA A 294 -16.56 -20.02 20.39
N ASP A 295 -16.17 -18.79 20.72
CA ASP A 295 -17.07 -17.66 20.98
C ASP A 295 -16.35 -16.33 20.73
N VAL A 296 -17.14 -15.25 20.47
CA VAL A 296 -16.65 -13.88 20.32
C VAL A 296 -17.58 -12.94 21.11
N GLN A 297 -17.01 -12.20 22.05
CA GLN A 297 -17.71 -11.28 22.93
C GLN A 297 -17.07 -9.89 22.92
N ASP A 298 -17.90 -8.87 23.00
CA ASP A 298 -17.48 -7.48 23.17
C ASP A 298 -17.73 -7.03 24.61
N TYR A 299 -16.64 -6.75 25.32
CA TYR A 299 -16.64 -6.24 26.69
C TYR A 299 -16.15 -4.79 26.78
N SER A 300 -16.11 -4.08 25.64
CA SER A 300 -15.67 -2.68 25.59
C SER A 300 -16.52 -1.81 26.52
N ASP A 301 -15.88 -1.01 27.34
CA ASP A 301 -16.50 -0.10 28.29
C ASP A 301 -15.84 1.29 28.26
N ARG A 302 -16.12 2.13 29.29
CA ARG A 302 -15.50 3.46 29.42
C ARG A 302 -14.00 3.42 29.66
N LYS A 303 -13.42 2.28 30.04
CA LYS A 303 -11.97 2.12 30.26
C LYS A 303 -11.23 1.83 28.97
N GLY A 304 -11.91 1.36 27.94
CA GLY A 304 -11.31 1.11 26.65
C GLY A 304 -12.00 0.00 25.86
N MET A 305 -11.41 -0.31 24.73
CA MET A 305 -11.83 -1.40 23.85
C MET A 305 -11.38 -2.75 24.42
N HIS A 306 -12.28 -3.73 24.41
CA HIS A 306 -12.00 -5.07 24.88
C HIS A 306 -12.88 -6.11 24.16
N ILE A 307 -12.34 -6.70 23.09
CA ILE A 307 -12.98 -7.78 22.35
C ILE A 307 -12.29 -9.10 22.72
N GLU A 308 -13.05 -10.08 23.20
CA GLU A 308 -12.54 -11.42 23.52
C GLU A 308 -12.96 -12.44 22.47
N VAL A 309 -11.98 -13.14 21.89
CA VAL A 309 -12.19 -14.30 21.03
C VAL A 309 -11.75 -15.54 21.80
N THR A 310 -12.69 -16.38 22.21
CA THR A 310 -12.42 -17.63 22.92
C THR A 310 -11.99 -18.72 21.95
N VAL A 311 -10.82 -19.34 22.18
CA VAL A 311 -10.26 -20.38 21.34
C VAL A 311 -10.75 -21.76 21.83
N LYS A 312 -11.01 -22.72 20.91
CA LYS A 312 -11.33 -24.11 21.24
C LYS A 312 -10.12 -24.80 21.86
N ARG A 313 -10.35 -25.82 22.69
CA ARG A 313 -9.26 -26.55 23.41
C ARG A 313 -8.22 -27.20 22.51
N ASP A 314 -8.67 -27.71 21.37
CA ASP A 314 -7.90 -28.47 20.39
C ASP A 314 -7.25 -27.56 19.30
N ALA A 315 -7.41 -26.26 19.42
CA ALA A 315 -6.92 -25.31 18.45
C ALA A 315 -5.71 -24.51 18.97
N ASN A 316 -4.73 -24.30 18.10
CA ASN A 316 -3.59 -23.44 18.39
C ASN A 316 -4.01 -21.95 18.30
N ALA A 317 -3.89 -21.23 19.43
CA ALA A 317 -4.30 -19.83 19.53
C ALA A 317 -3.54 -18.91 18.58
N GLN A 318 -2.24 -19.18 18.31
CA GLN A 318 -1.44 -18.39 17.38
C GLN A 318 -1.92 -18.56 15.93
N VAL A 319 -2.29 -19.78 15.54
CA VAL A 319 -2.86 -20.06 14.21
C VAL A 319 -4.20 -19.36 14.04
N VAL A 320 -5.06 -19.38 15.08
CA VAL A 320 -6.34 -18.67 15.07
C VAL A 320 -6.12 -17.17 14.92
N LEU A 321 -5.19 -16.57 15.67
CA LEU A 321 -4.85 -15.16 15.59
C LEU A 321 -4.33 -14.76 14.18
N ASN A 322 -3.45 -15.58 13.60
CA ASN A 322 -2.95 -15.34 12.26
C ASN A 322 -4.07 -15.40 11.20
N ASN A 323 -5.01 -16.33 11.35
CA ASN A 323 -6.17 -16.43 10.48
C ASN A 323 -7.12 -15.22 10.65
N LEU A 324 -7.30 -14.72 11.88
CA LEU A 324 -8.04 -13.49 12.14
C LEU A 324 -7.43 -12.29 11.41
N TYR A 325 -6.12 -12.11 11.46
CA TYR A 325 -5.42 -11.06 10.71
C TYR A 325 -5.57 -11.22 9.19
N LYS A 326 -5.56 -12.44 8.68
CA LYS A 326 -5.63 -12.73 7.23
C LYS A 326 -7.05 -12.58 6.65
N MET A 327 -8.09 -12.93 7.42
CA MET A 327 -9.47 -13.08 6.92
C MET A 327 -10.41 -11.95 7.37
N THR A 328 -9.96 -11.06 8.25
CA THR A 328 -10.79 -9.99 8.83
C THR A 328 -10.09 -8.64 8.81
N ASP A 329 -10.85 -7.59 9.13
CA ASP A 329 -10.33 -6.22 9.25
C ASP A 329 -9.45 -6.01 10.52
N MET A 330 -9.03 -7.08 11.22
CA MET A 330 -7.97 -6.99 12.24
C MET A 330 -6.62 -6.62 11.65
N GLN A 331 -6.43 -6.80 10.36
CA GLN A 331 -5.32 -6.22 9.58
C GLN A 331 -5.87 -5.60 8.31
N VAL A 332 -5.57 -4.33 8.08
CA VAL A 332 -5.98 -3.58 6.89
C VAL A 332 -4.79 -2.87 6.25
N THR A 333 -4.93 -2.56 4.97
CA THR A 333 -3.96 -1.75 4.25
C THR A 333 -4.45 -0.32 4.17
N PHE A 334 -3.74 0.62 4.77
CA PHE A 334 -3.95 2.05 4.58
C PHE A 334 -3.19 2.50 3.34
N GLY A 335 -3.91 2.78 2.26
CA GLY A 335 -3.33 3.33 1.03
C GLY A 335 -3.09 4.83 1.19
N ALA A 336 -1.89 5.25 1.53
CA ALA A 336 -1.54 6.65 1.64
C ALA A 336 -1.50 7.31 0.26
N ILE A 337 -2.17 8.45 0.11
CA ILE A 337 -2.16 9.33 -1.06
C ILE A 337 -2.09 10.75 -0.54
N MET A 338 -0.91 11.36 -0.60
CA MET A 338 -0.63 12.67 -0.02
C MET A 338 -0.95 13.78 -1.05
N LEU A 339 -2.21 13.82 -1.48
CA LEU A 339 -2.73 14.79 -2.44
C LEU A 339 -3.36 15.97 -1.71
N ALA A 340 -2.89 17.18 -1.98
CA ALA A 340 -3.44 18.43 -1.43
C ALA A 340 -3.46 19.54 -2.47
N LEU A 341 -4.17 20.64 -2.18
CA LEU A 341 -4.18 21.84 -3.03
C LEU A 341 -2.99 22.72 -2.66
N VAL A 342 -2.18 23.04 -3.66
CA VAL A 342 -1.12 24.06 -3.60
C VAL A 342 -1.54 25.19 -4.54
N ASP A 343 -1.86 26.35 -4.00
CA ASP A 343 -2.38 27.51 -4.76
C ASP A 343 -3.57 27.16 -5.68
N GLY A 344 -4.49 26.35 -5.16
CA GLY A 344 -5.68 25.89 -5.88
C GLY A 344 -5.44 24.75 -6.88
N VAL A 345 -4.21 24.26 -7.05
CA VAL A 345 -3.85 23.16 -7.96
C VAL A 345 -3.64 21.87 -7.17
N PRO A 346 -4.31 20.76 -7.52
CA PRO A 346 -4.10 19.48 -6.84
C PRO A 346 -2.74 18.89 -7.20
N LYS A 347 -1.93 18.57 -6.19
CA LYS A 347 -0.60 17.98 -6.33
C LYS A 347 -0.43 16.83 -5.34
N VAL A 348 0.18 15.73 -5.79
CA VAL A 348 0.69 14.68 -4.91
C VAL A 348 2.03 15.16 -4.40
N LEU A 349 2.18 15.24 -3.08
CA LEU A 349 3.32 15.85 -2.42
C LEU A 349 4.08 14.81 -1.60
N THR A 350 5.39 14.94 -1.55
CA THR A 350 6.26 14.24 -0.60
C THR A 350 6.13 14.84 0.80
N LEU A 351 6.62 14.15 1.82
CA LEU A 351 6.61 14.67 3.19
C LEU A 351 7.38 16.00 3.28
N LYS A 352 8.57 16.07 2.66
CA LYS A 352 9.40 17.28 2.64
C LYS A 352 8.67 18.46 1.97
N GLU A 353 8.00 18.21 0.85
CA GLU A 353 7.25 19.26 0.16
C GLU A 353 6.08 19.79 1.00
N ILE A 354 5.34 18.94 1.70
CA ILE A 354 4.25 19.38 2.59
C ILE A 354 4.79 20.26 3.71
N LEU A 355 5.89 19.85 4.35
CA LEU A 355 6.54 20.65 5.39
C LEU A 355 7.03 21.98 4.85
N GLN A 356 7.66 22.01 3.67
CA GLN A 356 8.16 23.23 3.05
C GLN A 356 7.01 24.19 2.72
N GLN A 357 5.91 23.72 2.13
CA GLN A 357 4.74 24.55 1.84
C GLN A 357 4.15 25.18 3.12
N TYR A 358 4.12 24.40 4.20
CA TYR A 358 3.66 24.91 5.49
C TYR A 358 4.62 25.95 6.07
N ILE A 359 5.94 25.74 6.03
CA ILE A 359 6.96 26.70 6.50
C ILE A 359 6.84 28.02 5.74
N ASP A 360 6.77 27.96 4.41
CA ASP A 360 6.67 29.15 3.57
C ASP A 360 5.36 29.92 3.82
N PHE A 361 4.28 29.20 4.08
CA PHE A 361 3.03 29.81 4.51
C PHE A 361 3.16 30.50 5.88
N GLN A 362 3.80 29.85 6.87
CA GLN A 362 4.01 30.48 8.19
C GLN A 362 4.93 31.69 8.13
N ARG A 363 5.95 31.70 7.29
CA ARG A 363 6.77 32.89 7.03
C ARG A 363 5.92 34.05 6.55
N ASN A 364 4.97 33.80 5.67
CA ASN A 364 4.02 34.81 5.18
C ASN A 364 3.08 35.28 6.30
N VAL A 365 2.47 34.36 7.07
CA VAL A 365 1.57 34.66 8.19
C VAL A 365 2.26 35.55 9.23
N ILE A 366 3.48 35.18 9.64
CA ILE A 366 4.24 35.95 10.64
C ILE A 366 4.64 37.32 10.09
N SER A 367 5.13 37.41 8.87
CA SER A 367 5.50 38.68 8.25
C SER A 367 4.29 39.62 8.13
N ARG A 368 3.11 39.10 7.75
CA ARG A 368 1.86 39.90 7.69
C ARG A 368 1.40 40.35 9.07
N ARG A 369 1.41 39.44 10.05
CA ARG A 369 1.13 39.75 11.45
C ARG A 369 2.05 40.86 11.98
N THR A 370 3.34 40.72 11.75
CA THR A 370 4.34 41.69 12.19
C THR A 370 4.16 43.05 11.55
N ARG A 371 3.85 43.11 10.24
CA ARG A 371 3.50 44.37 9.54
C ARG A 371 2.27 45.02 10.13
N PHE A 372 1.24 44.24 10.42
CA PHE A 372 0.02 44.77 11.05
C PHE A 372 0.31 45.32 12.46
N ASP A 373 1.04 44.57 13.28
CA ASP A 373 1.41 45.02 14.64
C ASP A 373 2.36 46.24 14.61
N LEU A 374 3.30 46.26 13.64
CA LEU A 374 4.19 47.41 13.40
C LEU A 374 3.40 48.65 13.03
N LYS A 375 2.50 48.57 12.07
CA LYS A 375 1.68 49.68 11.67
C LYS A 375 0.84 50.19 12.84
N LYS A 376 0.20 49.31 13.59
CA LYS A 376 -0.57 49.68 14.79
C LYS A 376 0.29 50.36 15.88
N ALA A 377 1.52 49.89 16.07
CA ALA A 377 2.45 50.49 17.01
C ALA A 377 2.93 51.84 16.53
N GLN A 378 3.24 52.02 15.23
CA GLN A 378 3.60 53.29 14.62
C GLN A 378 2.47 54.31 14.70
N ASP A 379 1.23 53.87 14.34
CA ASP A 379 0.06 54.74 14.42
C ASP A 379 -0.18 55.25 15.88
N ARG A 380 0.03 54.38 16.85
CA ARG A 380 -0.10 54.76 18.28
C ARG A 380 1.03 55.65 18.77
N ALA A 381 2.29 55.32 18.42
CA ALA A 381 3.45 56.15 18.77
C ALA A 381 3.33 57.54 18.17
N HIS A 382 2.91 57.64 16.91
CA HIS A 382 2.67 58.89 16.21
C HIS A 382 1.67 59.84 16.95
N ILE A 383 0.58 59.24 17.47
CA ILE A 383 -0.40 59.97 18.27
C ILE A 383 0.23 60.40 19.59
N LEU A 384 0.99 59.53 20.29
CA LEU A 384 1.64 59.86 21.58
C LEU A 384 2.73 60.92 21.43
N GLU A 385 3.50 60.88 20.32
CA GLU A 385 4.49 61.90 19.98
C GLU A 385 3.83 63.30 19.81
N GLY A 386 2.66 63.30 19.15
CA GLY A 386 1.86 64.51 19.06
C GLY A 386 1.36 65.03 20.38
N LEU A 387 0.91 64.10 21.29
CA LEU A 387 0.46 64.47 22.63
C LEU A 387 1.64 64.97 23.51
N ALA A 388 2.80 64.29 23.47
CA ALA A 388 3.99 64.72 24.18
C ALA A 388 4.41 66.13 23.78
N LYS A 389 4.50 66.41 22.47
CA LYS A 389 4.77 67.74 21.94
C LYS A 389 3.72 68.78 22.36
N ALA A 390 2.43 68.41 22.39
CA ALA A 390 1.36 69.27 22.80
C ALA A 390 1.40 69.60 24.32
N ILE A 391 1.87 68.64 25.16
CA ILE A 391 2.06 68.87 26.61
C ILE A 391 3.15 69.85 26.87
N ASP A 392 4.26 69.85 26.15
CA ASP A 392 5.34 70.83 26.29
C ASP A 392 4.89 72.27 26.01
N ILE A 393 3.85 72.43 25.12
CA ILE A 393 3.29 73.75 24.73
C ILE A 393 1.82 73.88 25.15
N VAL A 394 1.43 73.23 26.27
CA VAL A 394 0.01 73.05 26.67
C VAL A 394 -0.71 74.37 26.87
N ASP A 395 -0.09 75.42 27.39
CA ASP A 395 -0.72 76.69 27.60
C ASP A 395 -1.09 77.38 26.31
N GLU A 396 -0.24 77.26 25.28
CA GLU A 396 -0.49 77.79 23.95
C GLU A 396 -1.60 77.01 23.22
N VAL A 397 -1.62 75.71 23.38
CA VAL A 397 -2.67 74.83 22.84
C VAL A 397 -4.03 75.19 23.46
N ILE A 398 -4.11 75.31 24.76
CA ILE A 398 -5.34 75.71 25.48
C ILE A 398 -5.77 77.09 25.08
N ALA A 399 -4.90 78.06 24.94
CA ALA A 399 -5.21 79.41 24.52
C ALA A 399 -5.80 79.34 23.05
N THR A 400 -5.23 78.59 22.19
CA THR A 400 -5.71 78.43 20.78
C THR A 400 -7.10 77.76 20.72
N ILE A 401 -7.33 76.72 21.48
CA ILE A 401 -8.64 76.06 21.57
C ILE A 401 -9.72 77.04 22.08
N ARG A 402 -9.39 77.79 23.13
CA ARG A 402 -10.31 78.78 23.74
C ARG A 402 -10.63 79.97 22.80
N ALA A 403 -9.76 80.31 21.86
CA ALA A 403 -9.96 81.39 20.92
C ALA A 403 -10.93 80.94 19.77
N CYS A 404 -11.13 79.68 19.56
CA CYS A 404 -12.03 79.16 18.52
C CYS A 404 -13.49 79.32 19.00
N LYS A 405 -14.34 79.89 18.08
CA LYS A 405 -15.76 80.12 18.36
C LYS A 405 -16.67 79.03 17.82
N GLY A 406 -16.17 78.24 16.94
CA GLY A 406 -16.78 77.03 16.41
C GLY A 406 -16.41 75.71 17.22
N GLY A 407 -17.09 74.68 16.99
CA GLY A 407 -16.89 73.45 17.78
C GLY A 407 -15.53 72.72 17.59
N GLN A 408 -15.44 71.48 17.98
CA GLN A 408 -14.18 70.64 17.92
C GLN A 408 -13.50 70.64 16.56
N ALA A 409 -14.25 70.75 15.44
CA ALA A 409 -13.67 70.77 14.09
C ALA A 409 -12.84 72.02 13.82
N GLU A 410 -13.30 73.23 14.25
CA GLU A 410 -12.51 74.44 14.15
C GLU A 410 -11.30 74.44 15.06
N ALA A 411 -11.44 73.93 16.28
CA ALA A 411 -10.32 73.82 17.21
C ALA A 411 -9.22 72.91 16.69
N LYS A 412 -9.62 71.77 16.09
CA LYS A 412 -8.71 70.83 15.45
C LYS A 412 -7.95 71.51 14.30
N GLN A 413 -8.65 72.23 13.41
CA GLN A 413 -8.02 72.92 12.29
C GLN A 413 -7.05 73.98 12.74
N ALA A 414 -7.43 74.79 13.74
CA ALA A 414 -6.56 75.81 14.31
C ALA A 414 -5.27 75.27 14.95
N ILE A 415 -5.35 74.07 15.56
CA ILE A 415 -4.16 73.39 16.10
C ILE A 415 -3.26 72.89 14.98
N MET A 416 -3.84 72.32 13.90
CA MET A 416 -3.10 71.83 12.74
C MET A 416 -2.37 73.00 12.06
N ASP A 417 -3.03 74.11 11.81
CA ASP A 417 -2.52 75.28 11.10
C ASP A 417 -1.41 76.04 11.91
N LYS A 418 -1.54 76.07 13.22
CA LYS A 418 -0.62 76.87 14.08
C LYS A 418 0.60 76.10 14.54
N PHE A 419 0.43 74.75 14.84
CA PHE A 419 1.51 73.98 15.46
C PHE A 419 2.05 72.88 14.56
N GLY A 420 1.46 72.67 13.37
CA GLY A 420 1.92 71.71 12.40
C GLY A 420 1.62 70.20 12.75
N PHE A 421 0.59 70.03 13.59
CA PHE A 421 0.10 68.65 13.87
C PHE A 421 -0.73 68.16 12.69
N ASP A 422 -0.73 66.85 12.47
CA ASP A 422 -1.61 66.24 11.48
C ASP A 422 -3.01 65.93 12.06
N ASP A 423 -3.91 65.40 11.18
CA ASP A 423 -5.29 65.12 11.55
C ASP A 423 -5.46 64.16 12.71
N PRO A 424 -4.79 62.97 12.77
CA PRO A 424 -4.83 62.08 13.94
C PRO A 424 -4.31 62.68 15.23
N GLN A 425 -3.19 63.41 15.17
CA GLN A 425 -2.59 64.05 16.34
C GLN A 425 -3.51 65.18 16.87
N ALA A 426 -3.97 66.06 16.00
CA ALA A 426 -4.86 67.16 16.38
C ALA A 426 -6.21 66.67 16.91
N SER A 427 -6.75 65.57 16.37
CA SER A 427 -7.95 64.92 16.91
C SER A 427 -7.74 64.37 18.31
N ALA A 428 -6.60 63.74 18.57
CA ALA A 428 -6.23 63.24 19.92
C ALA A 428 -6.04 64.37 20.94
N ILE A 429 -5.36 65.44 20.55
CA ILE A 429 -5.13 66.64 21.37
C ILE A 429 -6.46 67.32 21.76
N VAL A 430 -7.36 67.56 20.82
CA VAL A 430 -8.65 68.17 21.11
C VAL A 430 -9.56 67.28 21.97
N ALA A 431 -9.46 65.97 21.86
CA ALA A 431 -10.20 65.00 22.67
C ALA A 431 -9.57 64.75 24.06
N TYR A 432 -8.36 65.33 24.32
CA TYR A 432 -7.59 65.13 25.52
C TYR A 432 -8.25 65.81 26.76
N ARG A 433 -8.39 65.08 27.86
CA ARG A 433 -9.07 65.57 29.06
C ARG A 433 -8.11 66.31 29.98
N LEU A 434 -8.51 67.47 30.52
CA LEU A 434 -7.69 68.27 31.44
C LEU A 434 -7.11 67.49 32.63
N GLY A 435 -7.83 66.52 33.16
CA GLY A 435 -7.34 65.66 34.24
C GLY A 435 -6.16 64.78 33.86
N GLN A 436 -5.92 64.56 32.60
CA GLN A 436 -4.81 63.75 32.05
C GLN A 436 -3.50 64.58 31.94
N LEU A 437 -3.55 65.83 32.23
CA LEU A 437 -2.38 66.70 32.30
C LEU A 437 -1.63 66.63 33.68
N ALA A 438 -2.08 65.77 34.59
CA ALA A 438 -1.38 65.47 35.85
C ALA A 438 -0.03 64.81 35.59
N GLY A 439 0.99 65.13 36.35
CA GLY A 439 2.37 64.65 36.15
C GLY A 439 2.53 63.13 36.03
N LEU A 440 1.74 62.35 36.81
CA LEU A 440 1.72 60.88 36.73
C LEU A 440 1.18 60.37 35.40
N GLU A 441 0.26 61.05 34.70
CA GLU A 441 -0.28 60.66 33.43
C GLU A 441 0.69 61.01 32.31
N ILE A 442 1.44 62.09 32.42
CA ILE A 442 2.50 62.48 31.50
C ILE A 442 3.62 61.43 31.53
N GLU A 443 4.03 60.97 32.68
CA GLU A 443 5.03 59.92 32.86
C GLU A 443 4.55 58.57 32.17
N LYS A 444 3.27 58.24 32.29
CA LYS A 444 2.71 57.09 31.62
C LYS A 444 2.78 57.24 30.09
N ILE A 445 2.52 58.40 29.54
CA ILE A 445 2.63 58.64 28.10
C ILE A 445 4.06 58.47 27.61
N MET A 446 5.02 59.03 28.35
CA MET A 446 6.44 58.90 27.99
C MET A 446 6.92 57.46 28.04
N ASN A 447 6.56 56.73 29.12
CA ASN A 447 6.89 55.30 29.25
C ASN A 447 6.22 54.45 28.15
N GLU A 448 4.92 54.68 27.84
CA GLU A 448 4.21 54.00 26.71
C GLU A 448 4.91 54.29 25.38
N LEU A 449 5.36 55.54 25.17
CA LEU A 449 6.06 55.92 23.94
C LEU A 449 7.42 55.21 23.80
N GLU A 450 8.19 55.14 24.89
CA GLU A 450 9.47 54.41 24.92
C GLU A 450 9.29 52.92 24.66
N GLU A 451 8.33 52.25 25.31
CA GLU A 451 7.96 50.86 25.07
C GLU A 451 7.53 50.63 23.61
N LEU A 452 6.78 51.58 23.01
CA LEU A 452 6.38 51.48 21.61
C LEU A 452 7.55 51.64 20.64
N HIS A 453 8.51 52.54 20.94
CA HIS A 453 9.71 52.70 20.11
C HIS A 453 10.59 51.42 20.17
N GLU A 454 10.78 50.83 21.32
CA GLU A 454 11.49 49.54 21.44
C GLU A 454 10.77 48.44 20.66
N ARG A 455 9.43 48.37 20.80
CA ARG A 455 8.62 47.40 20.05
C ARG A 455 8.65 47.65 18.53
N ILE A 456 8.59 48.90 18.05
CA ILE A 456 8.72 49.25 16.65
C ILE A 456 10.07 48.79 16.09
N LYS A 457 11.15 49.02 16.86
CA LYS A 457 12.50 48.57 16.53
C LYS A 457 12.56 47.04 16.40
N ASP A 458 12.02 46.33 17.36
CA ASP A 458 12.00 44.85 17.36
C ASP A 458 11.16 44.30 16.19
N LEU A 459 9.95 44.83 15.95
CA LEU A 459 9.09 44.42 14.83
C LEU A 459 9.71 44.72 13.46
N THR A 460 10.48 45.82 13.36
CA THR A 460 11.20 46.17 12.13
C THR A 460 12.34 45.19 11.90
N ASP A 461 13.11 44.88 12.92
CA ASP A 461 14.20 43.91 12.87
C ASP A 461 13.71 42.52 12.46
N ILE A 462 12.53 42.07 12.95
CA ILE A 462 11.90 40.80 12.52
C ILE A 462 11.57 40.81 11.01
N LEU A 463 11.14 41.95 10.46
CA LEU A 463 10.81 42.04 9.05
C LEU A 463 12.03 42.12 8.12
N GLU A 464 13.15 42.62 8.62
CA GLU A 464 14.41 42.77 7.89
C GLU A 464 15.24 41.46 7.86
N HIS A 465 15.06 40.59 8.87
CA HIS A 465 15.83 39.36 9.06
C HIS A 465 14.96 38.10 9.02
N SER A 466 15.02 37.37 7.91
CA SER A 466 14.25 36.10 7.72
C SER A 466 14.55 35.06 8.78
N GLU A 467 15.77 35.00 9.29
CA GLU A 467 16.21 34.08 10.35
C GLU A 467 15.41 34.28 11.64
N ARG A 468 15.05 35.54 11.98
CA ARG A 468 14.19 35.83 13.12
C ARG A 468 12.77 35.33 12.94
N VAL A 469 12.24 35.41 11.71
CA VAL A 469 10.93 34.84 11.39
C VAL A 469 10.95 33.32 11.57
N ASP A 470 12.00 32.66 11.12
CA ASP A 470 12.18 31.23 11.27
C ASP A 470 12.29 30.80 12.75
N GLU A 471 13.01 31.57 13.57
CA GLU A 471 13.09 31.32 15.00
C GLU A 471 11.75 31.49 15.72
N ILE A 472 10.94 32.48 15.32
CA ILE A 472 9.58 32.66 15.83
C ILE A 472 8.71 31.44 15.46
N ILE A 473 8.81 30.94 14.22
CA ILE A 473 8.08 29.73 13.79
C ILE A 473 8.44 28.56 14.72
N LYS A 474 9.72 28.30 14.91
CA LYS A 474 10.19 27.20 15.77
C LYS A 474 9.71 27.33 17.21
N THR A 475 9.84 28.53 17.78
CA THR A 475 9.46 28.77 19.19
C THR A 475 7.94 28.59 19.36
N GLU A 476 7.12 29.24 18.57
CA GLU A 476 5.66 29.20 18.71
C GLU A 476 5.07 27.81 18.42
N THR A 477 5.61 27.09 17.45
CA THR A 477 5.14 25.73 17.16
C THR A 477 5.57 24.73 18.24
N ARG A 478 6.79 24.87 18.83
CA ARG A 478 7.22 24.09 19.99
C ARG A 478 6.37 24.36 21.23
N GLU A 479 5.99 25.60 21.49
CA GLU A 479 5.06 25.93 22.57
C GLU A 479 3.69 25.26 22.39
N ILE A 480 3.20 25.21 21.16
CA ILE A 480 1.94 24.51 20.83
C ILE A 480 2.12 23.01 21.04
N ALA A 481 3.21 22.43 20.55
CA ALA A 481 3.52 21.01 20.75
C ALA A 481 3.67 20.65 22.25
N ALA A 482 4.36 21.47 23.03
CA ALA A 482 4.49 21.28 24.47
C ALA A 482 3.14 21.35 25.22
N LYS A 483 2.18 22.14 24.72
CA LYS A 483 0.88 22.32 25.36
C LYS A 483 -0.16 21.27 24.94
N PHE A 484 -0.14 20.80 23.71
CA PHE A 484 -1.17 19.95 23.10
C PHE A 484 -0.63 18.61 22.60
N GLY A 485 0.68 18.47 22.44
CA GLY A 485 1.30 17.20 22.05
C GLY A 485 1.13 16.14 23.14
N ASP A 486 1.05 14.91 22.70
CA ASP A 486 0.97 13.72 23.54
C ASP A 486 1.96 12.65 23.03
N GLU A 487 2.05 11.54 23.71
CA GLU A 487 2.87 10.41 23.29
C GLU A 487 2.28 9.75 22.03
N ARG A 488 3.16 9.09 21.28
CA ARG A 488 2.75 8.28 20.12
C ARG A 488 1.80 7.17 20.58
N ARG A 489 0.67 7.03 19.89
CA ARG A 489 -0.33 6.00 20.15
C ARG A 489 -0.07 4.74 19.32
N THR A 490 0.27 4.91 18.04
CA THR A 490 0.47 3.81 17.10
C THR A 490 1.90 3.28 17.21
N GLU A 491 2.05 1.99 17.50
CA GLU A 491 3.34 1.32 17.51
C GLU A 491 3.83 1.07 16.06
N ILE A 492 5.13 1.21 15.83
CA ILE A 492 5.77 0.85 14.56
C ILE A 492 6.65 -0.36 14.83
N SER A 493 6.22 -1.52 14.33
CA SER A 493 6.97 -2.77 14.46
C SER A 493 7.96 -2.91 13.31
N ALA A 494 9.24 -3.01 13.63
CA ALA A 494 10.29 -3.28 12.65
C ALA A 494 10.28 -4.74 12.15
N ALA A 495 9.66 -5.65 12.91
CA ALA A 495 9.88 -7.09 12.78
C ALA A 495 9.02 -7.82 11.73
N ILE A 496 8.00 -7.18 11.11
CA ILE A 496 7.07 -7.93 10.24
C ILE A 496 6.74 -7.20 8.92
N GLY A 497 7.31 -6.08 8.62
CA GLY A 497 6.97 -5.30 7.41
C GLY A 497 7.97 -5.37 6.29
N ASP A 498 9.16 -5.91 6.54
CA ASP A 498 10.08 -6.36 5.49
C ASP A 498 9.93 -7.85 5.20
N VAL A 499 9.03 -8.54 5.94
CA VAL A 499 8.65 -9.92 5.71
C VAL A 499 7.37 -9.86 4.86
N GLU A 500 7.50 -10.00 3.56
CA GLU A 500 6.39 -10.44 2.72
C GLU A 500 5.80 -11.70 3.36
N ASP A 501 4.50 -12.00 3.19
CA ASP A 501 3.92 -13.31 3.61
C ASP A 501 4.82 -14.48 3.18
N GLU A 502 5.65 -14.25 2.20
CA GLU A 502 6.68 -15.11 1.65
C GLU A 502 7.81 -15.44 2.64
N ASP A 503 8.26 -14.49 3.46
CA ASP A 503 9.36 -14.70 4.41
C ASP A 503 8.95 -15.46 5.68
N LEU A 504 7.64 -15.62 5.90
CA LEU A 504 7.07 -16.47 6.97
C LEU A 504 6.89 -17.91 6.52
N ILE A 505 7.08 -18.18 5.23
CA ILE A 505 7.01 -19.54 4.67
C ILE A 505 8.45 -20.07 4.66
N PRO A 506 8.72 -21.22 5.29
CA PRO A 506 10.08 -21.78 5.29
C PRO A 506 10.55 -22.01 3.84
N VAL A 507 11.80 -21.65 3.58
CA VAL A 507 12.48 -21.97 2.33
C VAL A 507 12.82 -23.44 2.37
N GLU A 508 12.04 -24.26 1.66
CA GLU A 508 12.19 -25.71 1.61
C GLU A 508 12.28 -26.16 0.16
N ASP A 509 13.12 -27.15 -0.08
CA ASP A 509 13.14 -27.83 -1.36
C ASP A 509 11.96 -28.80 -1.46
N CYS A 510 11.22 -28.67 -2.54
CA CYS A 510 10.02 -29.43 -2.78
C CYS A 510 9.95 -30.00 -4.19
N ILE A 511 9.20 -31.08 -4.36
CA ILE A 511 8.92 -31.69 -5.65
C ILE A 511 7.48 -31.32 -6.03
N LEU A 512 7.35 -30.67 -7.18
CA LEU A 512 6.06 -30.38 -7.77
C LEU A 512 5.69 -31.50 -8.75
N THR A 513 4.46 -31.97 -8.66
CA THR A 513 3.91 -33.00 -9.57
C THR A 513 2.66 -32.47 -10.23
N LEU A 514 2.57 -32.59 -11.56
CA LEU A 514 1.38 -32.33 -12.36
C LEU A 514 0.97 -33.64 -13.05
N THR A 515 -0.33 -33.97 -13.00
CA THR A 515 -0.88 -35.16 -13.67
C THR A 515 -1.49 -34.83 -15.03
N GLU A 516 -1.74 -35.87 -15.87
CA GLU A 516 -2.41 -35.69 -17.18
C GLU A 516 -3.83 -35.11 -17.05
N LYS A 517 -4.56 -35.45 -15.97
CA LYS A 517 -5.89 -34.92 -15.68
C LYS A 517 -5.86 -33.54 -15.01
N GLY A 518 -4.68 -32.94 -14.86
CA GLY A 518 -4.50 -31.58 -14.35
C GLY A 518 -4.57 -31.46 -12.83
N TYR A 519 -4.21 -32.51 -12.08
CA TYR A 519 -4.02 -32.39 -10.63
C TYR A 519 -2.58 -32.01 -10.33
N MET A 520 -2.41 -31.06 -9.42
CA MET A 520 -1.12 -30.54 -9.02
C MET A 520 -0.94 -30.65 -7.51
N LYS A 521 0.28 -31.00 -7.09
CA LYS A 521 0.66 -31.10 -5.66
C LYS A 521 2.12 -30.73 -5.46
N ARG A 522 2.40 -30.29 -4.25
CA ARG A 522 3.74 -30.06 -3.70
C ARG A 522 4.05 -31.11 -2.64
N GLN A 523 5.28 -31.57 -2.58
CA GLN A 523 5.76 -32.53 -1.60
C GLN A 523 7.20 -32.20 -1.21
N THR A 524 7.60 -32.50 0.03
CA THR A 524 8.99 -32.39 0.46
C THR A 524 9.85 -33.45 -0.25
N VAL A 525 11.11 -33.13 -0.49
CA VAL A 525 12.07 -34.00 -1.21
C VAL A 525 12.27 -35.33 -0.51
N ASP A 526 12.21 -35.38 0.83
CA ASP A 526 12.39 -36.60 1.66
C ASP A 526 11.36 -37.71 1.41
N THR A 527 10.28 -37.37 0.72
CA THR A 527 9.20 -38.33 0.43
C THR A 527 9.61 -39.44 -0.56
N TYR A 528 10.65 -39.21 -1.37
CA TYR A 528 11.13 -40.18 -2.40
C TYR A 528 12.55 -40.64 -2.16
N LYS A 529 12.71 -41.88 -1.54
CA LYS A 529 14.02 -42.48 -1.33
C LYS A 529 14.62 -43.00 -2.63
N ALA A 530 15.92 -42.86 -2.81
CA ALA A 530 16.67 -43.41 -3.94
C ALA A 530 16.62 -44.94 -4.04
N GLN A 531 16.52 -45.50 -5.26
CA GLN A 531 16.50 -46.97 -5.51
C GLN A 531 17.53 -47.37 -6.58
N ASN A 532 18.05 -48.58 -6.44
CA ASN A 532 19.01 -49.12 -7.37
C ASN A 532 18.40 -49.47 -8.74
N ARG A 533 19.20 -49.48 -9.80
CA ARG A 533 18.90 -49.82 -11.17
C ARG A 533 18.10 -51.16 -11.29
N GLY A 534 16.95 -51.13 -12.01
CA GLY A 534 16.12 -52.31 -12.24
C GLY A 534 15.19 -52.67 -11.05
N GLY A 535 15.00 -51.77 -10.09
CA GLY A 535 14.04 -51.94 -8.97
C GLY A 535 12.57 -51.94 -9.46
N ARG A 536 11.64 -52.34 -8.57
CA ARG A 536 10.18 -52.36 -8.86
C ARG A 536 9.48 -51.05 -8.60
N GLY A 537 10.16 -50.09 -7.99
CA GLY A 537 9.58 -48.79 -7.67
C GLY A 537 8.55 -48.80 -6.53
N VAL A 538 8.11 -47.63 -6.10
CA VAL A 538 7.05 -47.41 -5.12
C VAL A 538 5.86 -46.69 -5.77
N SER A 539 4.64 -47.02 -5.33
CA SER A 539 3.43 -46.32 -5.84
C SER A 539 3.43 -44.87 -5.42
N GLY A 540 3.50 -43.95 -6.38
CA GLY A 540 3.48 -42.51 -6.16
C GLY A 540 2.08 -41.91 -6.07
N MET A 541 1.02 -42.67 -6.47
CA MET A 541 -0.39 -42.24 -6.38
C MET A 541 -1.29 -43.46 -6.13
N SER A 542 -2.45 -43.25 -5.48
CA SER A 542 -3.42 -44.28 -5.26
C SER A 542 -4.17 -44.65 -6.57
N ARG A 543 -4.28 -45.96 -6.82
CA ARG A 543 -4.94 -46.58 -7.98
C ARG A 543 -6.46 -46.38 -8.03
N ARG A 544 -6.99 -45.16 -7.95
CA ARG A 544 -8.39 -44.93 -8.26
C ARG A 544 -8.44 -43.96 -9.43
N GLU A 545 -8.81 -44.48 -10.59
CA GLU A 545 -8.90 -43.82 -11.88
C GLU A 545 -7.54 -43.56 -12.57
N GLU A 546 -7.43 -43.96 -13.85
CA GLU A 546 -6.36 -43.82 -14.84
C GLU A 546 -5.78 -42.40 -14.98
N ASP A 547 -5.09 -41.89 -13.94
CA ASP A 547 -4.41 -40.61 -13.95
C ASP A 547 -2.91 -40.80 -13.71
N VAL A 548 -2.07 -40.26 -14.58
CA VAL A 548 -0.63 -40.48 -14.61
C VAL A 548 0.08 -39.14 -14.39
N ALA A 549 1.17 -39.15 -13.65
CA ALA A 549 2.02 -37.97 -13.50
C ALA A 549 2.62 -37.61 -14.88
N LYS A 550 2.40 -36.36 -15.31
CA LYS A 550 2.86 -35.80 -16.58
C LYS A 550 4.21 -35.14 -16.45
N THR A 551 4.37 -34.35 -15.41
CA THR A 551 5.59 -33.56 -15.16
C THR A 551 5.90 -33.55 -13.67
N MET A 552 7.19 -33.69 -13.35
CA MET A 552 7.71 -33.60 -12.00
C MET A 552 9.06 -32.87 -12.03
N PHE A 553 9.28 -31.93 -11.12
CA PHE A 553 10.58 -31.27 -10.96
C PHE A 553 10.76 -30.73 -9.56
N ALA A 554 12.04 -30.55 -9.16
CA ALA A 554 12.41 -29.94 -7.89
C ALA A 554 12.48 -28.43 -7.99
N CYS A 555 12.00 -27.75 -6.95
CA CYS A 555 12.08 -26.28 -6.82
C CYS A 555 12.08 -25.89 -5.35
N SER A 556 12.48 -24.65 -5.05
CA SER A 556 12.25 -24.05 -3.75
C SER A 556 10.80 -23.59 -3.61
N THR A 557 10.26 -23.59 -2.40
CA THR A 557 8.96 -22.99 -2.08
C THR A 557 8.85 -21.54 -2.55
N HIS A 558 9.96 -20.81 -2.63
CA HIS A 558 10.02 -19.37 -2.99
C HIS A 558 10.26 -19.11 -4.48
N ASP A 559 10.53 -20.13 -5.28
CA ASP A 559 10.71 -19.96 -6.71
C ASP A 559 9.41 -19.56 -7.41
N PHE A 560 9.55 -18.75 -8.45
CA PHE A 560 8.46 -18.51 -9.37
C PHE A 560 8.26 -19.70 -10.31
N ILE A 561 7.04 -20.18 -10.40
CA ILE A 561 6.65 -21.25 -11.30
C ILE A 561 5.80 -20.65 -12.40
N MET A 562 6.28 -20.78 -13.63
CA MET A 562 5.53 -20.41 -14.83
C MET A 562 4.83 -21.66 -15.39
N LEU A 563 3.53 -21.55 -15.56
CA LEU A 563 2.66 -22.63 -16.02
C LEU A 563 2.13 -22.29 -17.41
N PHE A 564 2.51 -23.10 -18.39
CA PHE A 564 2.14 -22.90 -19.77
C PHE A 564 1.04 -23.86 -20.19
N THR A 565 0.08 -23.36 -20.94
CA THR A 565 -1.06 -24.16 -21.40
C THR A 565 -0.88 -24.65 -22.84
N ASN A 566 -1.58 -25.72 -23.19
CA ASN A 566 -1.67 -26.25 -24.58
C ASN A 566 -2.15 -25.20 -25.58
N LYS A 567 -2.91 -24.17 -25.11
CA LYS A 567 -3.41 -23.05 -25.93
C LYS A 567 -2.40 -21.89 -26.03
N GLY A 568 -1.17 -22.04 -25.48
CA GLY A 568 -0.12 -21.02 -25.56
C GLY A 568 -0.29 -19.85 -24.62
N LYS A 569 -1.07 -19.97 -23.53
CA LYS A 569 -1.12 -19.02 -22.42
C LYS A 569 -0.09 -19.38 -21.36
N VAL A 570 0.29 -18.39 -20.53
CA VAL A 570 1.17 -18.56 -19.37
C VAL A 570 0.58 -17.90 -18.14
N PHE A 571 0.70 -18.59 -17.01
CA PHE A 571 0.40 -18.14 -15.65
C PHE A 571 1.68 -18.14 -14.81
N LYS A 572 1.75 -17.33 -13.77
CA LYS A 572 2.90 -17.25 -12.86
C LYS A 572 2.40 -17.31 -11.42
N MET A 573 3.00 -18.17 -10.62
CA MET A 573 2.71 -18.31 -9.20
C MET A 573 3.96 -18.72 -8.43
N LYS A 574 3.91 -18.66 -7.10
CA LYS A 574 5.00 -19.11 -6.22
C LYS A 574 4.87 -20.59 -5.92
N GLY A 575 5.99 -21.27 -5.68
CA GLY A 575 6.00 -22.69 -5.30
C GLY A 575 5.13 -23.00 -4.07
N TYR A 576 5.14 -22.13 -3.06
CA TYR A 576 4.33 -22.27 -1.84
C TYR A 576 2.82 -22.11 -2.06
N GLU A 577 2.38 -21.46 -3.13
CA GLU A 577 0.95 -21.32 -3.47
C GLU A 577 0.35 -22.65 -3.97
N ILE A 578 1.20 -23.62 -4.31
CA ILE A 578 0.78 -24.96 -4.71
C ILE A 578 0.51 -25.80 -3.46
N PRO A 579 -0.70 -26.37 -3.30
CA PRO A 579 -1.08 -27.12 -2.11
C PRO A 579 -0.18 -28.31 -1.83
N GLU A 580 0.21 -28.47 -0.58
CA GLU A 580 0.92 -29.63 -0.10
C GLU A 580 -0.02 -30.85 -0.03
N SER A 581 0.50 -32.02 -0.36
CA SER A 581 -0.27 -33.26 -0.33
C SER A 581 0.63 -34.46 0.00
N SER A 582 0.08 -35.45 0.65
CA SER A 582 0.80 -36.70 0.94
C SER A 582 1.24 -37.40 -0.35
N ARG A 583 2.19 -38.35 -0.22
CA ARG A 583 2.74 -39.12 -1.35
C ARG A 583 1.65 -39.80 -2.20
N THR A 584 0.66 -40.40 -1.59
CA THR A 584 -0.46 -41.07 -2.25
C THR A 584 -1.65 -40.15 -2.54
N GLY A 585 -1.63 -38.90 -2.06
CA GLY A 585 -2.69 -37.95 -2.27
C GLY A 585 -2.77 -37.49 -3.72
N LYS A 586 -3.98 -37.22 -4.18
CA LYS A 586 -4.28 -36.84 -5.58
C LYS A 586 -3.82 -35.37 -5.87
N GLY A 587 -3.68 -34.55 -4.86
CA GLY A 587 -3.44 -33.11 -5.03
C GLY A 587 -4.72 -32.34 -5.38
N MET A 588 -4.57 -31.09 -5.82
CA MET A 588 -5.66 -30.19 -6.20
C MET A 588 -5.71 -30.02 -7.72
N ASN A 589 -6.91 -29.99 -8.28
CA ASN A 589 -7.05 -29.74 -9.71
C ASN A 589 -6.70 -28.28 -10.04
N VAL A 590 -5.91 -28.09 -11.09
CA VAL A 590 -5.40 -26.79 -11.56
C VAL A 590 -6.53 -25.78 -11.80
N VAL A 591 -7.73 -26.21 -12.20
CA VAL A 591 -8.89 -25.32 -12.40
C VAL A 591 -9.36 -24.63 -11.10
N ASN A 592 -9.03 -25.23 -9.94
CA ASN A 592 -9.32 -24.61 -8.63
C ASN A 592 -8.24 -23.62 -8.18
N ILE A 593 -7.07 -23.64 -8.81
CA ILE A 593 -5.92 -22.79 -8.49
C ILE A 593 -5.81 -21.65 -9.51
N LEU A 594 -6.02 -21.95 -10.80
CA LEU A 594 -5.86 -21.01 -11.92
C LEU A 594 -7.17 -20.86 -12.71
N PRO A 595 -7.49 -19.68 -13.21
CA PRO A 595 -8.67 -19.43 -14.03
C PRO A 595 -8.42 -19.90 -15.48
N ILE A 596 -8.31 -21.22 -15.69
CA ILE A 596 -8.14 -21.84 -17.00
C ILE A 596 -9.49 -22.10 -17.68
N GLU A 597 -9.52 -22.03 -19.02
CA GLU A 597 -10.72 -22.22 -19.80
C GLU A 597 -11.05 -23.69 -20.03
N GLN A 598 -12.28 -23.97 -20.41
CA GLN A 598 -12.69 -25.35 -20.76
C GLN A 598 -11.86 -25.92 -21.93
N GLY A 599 -11.26 -27.09 -21.73
CA GLY A 599 -10.37 -27.71 -22.70
C GLY A 599 -8.95 -27.16 -22.74
N GLU A 600 -8.59 -26.24 -21.83
CA GLU A 600 -7.24 -25.77 -21.63
C GLU A 600 -6.56 -26.63 -20.56
N GLN A 601 -5.31 -27.05 -20.81
CA GLN A 601 -4.53 -27.92 -19.93
C GLN A 601 -3.12 -27.39 -19.78
N ILE A 602 -2.51 -27.55 -18.61
CA ILE A 602 -1.10 -27.24 -18.41
C ILE A 602 -0.23 -28.29 -19.10
N THR A 603 0.65 -27.82 -19.97
CA THR A 603 1.54 -28.69 -20.76
C THR A 603 3.00 -28.59 -20.34
N ALA A 604 3.43 -27.44 -19.87
CA ALA A 604 4.78 -27.23 -19.39
C ALA A 604 4.78 -26.39 -18.12
N MET A 605 5.70 -26.71 -17.22
CA MET A 605 6.00 -25.94 -16.01
C MET A 605 7.48 -25.62 -16.01
N VAL A 606 7.83 -24.37 -15.70
CA VAL A 606 9.20 -23.88 -15.68
C VAL A 606 9.46 -23.15 -14.38
N ARG A 607 10.53 -23.50 -13.69
CA ARG A 607 11.06 -22.79 -12.53
C ARG A 607 11.81 -21.55 -13.00
N VAL A 608 11.53 -20.39 -12.41
CA VAL A 608 12.30 -19.16 -12.60
C VAL A 608 12.95 -18.82 -11.27
N PRO A 609 14.27 -18.99 -11.13
CA PRO A 609 15.00 -18.58 -9.94
C PRO A 609 14.89 -17.07 -9.70
N LYS A 610 15.05 -16.63 -8.43
CA LYS A 610 14.85 -15.23 -8.03
C LYS A 610 15.89 -14.27 -8.62
N ASP A 611 17.09 -14.75 -9.00
CA ASP A 611 18.27 -13.94 -9.31
C ASP A 611 18.72 -14.00 -10.79
N GLU A 612 17.90 -14.50 -11.71
CA GLU A 612 18.27 -14.59 -13.14
C GLU A 612 18.05 -13.26 -13.89
N GLU A 613 19.12 -12.49 -14.05
CA GLU A 613 19.18 -11.38 -15.00
C GLU A 613 19.60 -11.90 -16.39
N ARG A 614 18.81 -11.60 -17.45
CA ARG A 614 19.04 -11.83 -18.89
C ARG A 614 18.88 -13.28 -19.35
N SER A 615 17.68 -13.80 -19.25
CA SER A 615 17.33 -15.12 -19.78
C SER A 615 16.27 -15.02 -20.87
N PHE A 616 16.20 -16.05 -21.68
CA PHE A 616 15.22 -16.22 -22.73
C PHE A 616 14.34 -17.44 -22.46
N LEU A 617 13.09 -17.36 -22.84
CA LEU A 617 12.19 -18.51 -22.90
C LEU A 617 12.21 -19.11 -24.31
N CYS A 618 12.67 -20.34 -24.41
CA CYS A 618 12.59 -21.17 -25.61
C CYS A 618 11.37 -22.09 -25.48
N MET A 619 10.45 -21.96 -26.40
CA MET A 619 9.17 -22.70 -26.44
C MET A 619 9.14 -23.61 -27.65
N MET A 620 8.77 -24.88 -27.46
CA MET A 620 8.67 -25.87 -28.53
C MET A 620 7.26 -26.45 -28.58
N THR A 621 6.69 -26.47 -29.78
CA THR A 621 5.37 -27.10 -30.00
C THR A 621 5.50 -28.55 -30.42
N LYS A 622 4.41 -29.31 -30.32
CA LYS A 622 4.30 -30.70 -30.72
C LYS A 622 4.61 -30.94 -32.22
N ASN A 623 4.25 -29.97 -33.04
CA ASN A 623 4.49 -30.00 -34.48
C ASN A 623 5.87 -29.41 -34.89
N GLY A 624 6.76 -29.19 -33.93
CA GLY A 624 8.13 -28.81 -34.18
C GLY A 624 8.34 -27.35 -34.57
N ILE A 625 7.52 -26.45 -34.04
CA ILE A 625 7.72 -25.00 -34.08
C ILE A 625 8.48 -24.55 -32.84
N ILE A 626 9.55 -23.76 -33.01
CA ILE A 626 10.31 -23.17 -31.92
C ILE A 626 10.14 -21.65 -31.88
N LYS A 627 10.10 -21.12 -30.67
CA LYS A 627 10.06 -19.69 -30.42
C LYS A 627 11.00 -19.31 -29.30
N ARG A 628 11.75 -18.21 -29.46
CA ARG A 628 12.56 -17.60 -28.42
C ARG A 628 12.05 -16.19 -28.09
N THR A 629 11.84 -15.91 -26.81
CA THR A 629 11.34 -14.62 -26.31
C THR A 629 12.11 -14.22 -25.06
N ALA A 630 12.44 -12.95 -24.89
CA ALA A 630 13.10 -12.46 -23.68
C ALA A 630 12.19 -12.63 -22.44
N LEU A 631 12.77 -13.04 -21.33
CA LEU A 631 12.04 -13.36 -20.09
C LEU A 631 11.35 -12.12 -19.48
N ASP A 632 11.95 -10.92 -19.66
CA ASP A 632 11.41 -9.63 -19.21
C ASP A 632 9.98 -9.33 -19.73
N GLN A 633 9.62 -9.87 -20.90
CA GLN A 633 8.27 -9.73 -21.44
C GLN A 633 7.20 -10.45 -20.60
N TYR A 634 7.61 -11.23 -19.60
CA TYR A 634 6.76 -12.01 -18.71
C TYR A 634 6.84 -11.56 -17.25
N ASP A 635 7.44 -10.41 -16.94
CA ASP A 635 7.52 -9.88 -15.57
C ASP A 635 6.14 -9.58 -14.98
N HIS A 636 5.24 -9.04 -15.80
CA HIS A 636 3.89 -8.66 -15.40
C HIS A 636 2.83 -9.58 -15.98
N ILE A 637 2.64 -10.74 -15.38
CA ILE A 637 1.56 -11.68 -15.72
C ILE A 637 0.33 -11.37 -14.87
N ARG A 638 -0.81 -11.08 -15.52
CA ARG A 638 -2.10 -10.88 -14.84
C ARG A 638 -2.62 -12.19 -14.27
N LYS A 639 -3.47 -12.14 -13.24
CA LYS A 639 -4.12 -13.35 -12.67
C LYS A 639 -4.84 -14.22 -13.69
N ASN A 640 -5.35 -13.64 -14.79
CA ASN A 640 -6.02 -14.35 -15.88
C ASN A 640 -5.06 -14.92 -16.92
N GLY A 641 -3.75 -14.91 -16.66
CA GLY A 641 -2.73 -15.31 -17.61
C GLY A 641 -2.54 -14.31 -18.76
N ILE A 642 -1.52 -14.56 -19.57
CA ILE A 642 -1.22 -13.79 -20.79
C ILE A 642 -0.83 -14.77 -21.92
N ILE A 643 -0.98 -14.36 -23.17
CA ILE A 643 -0.56 -15.16 -24.33
C ILE A 643 0.97 -15.21 -24.36
N ALA A 644 1.54 -16.42 -24.37
CA ALA A 644 2.96 -16.69 -24.50
C ALA A 644 3.39 -16.96 -25.93
N ILE A 645 2.57 -17.66 -26.71
CA ILE A 645 2.80 -18.00 -28.11
C ILE A 645 1.46 -18.11 -28.84
N ASN A 646 1.40 -17.69 -30.11
CA ASN A 646 0.28 -18.01 -30.98
C ASN A 646 0.54 -19.34 -31.68
N LEU A 647 -0.40 -20.26 -31.55
CA LEU A 647 -0.33 -21.61 -32.11
C LEU A 647 -1.07 -21.71 -33.43
N ASP A 648 -0.65 -22.64 -34.31
CA ASP A 648 -1.41 -23.07 -35.48
C ASP A 648 -2.60 -23.93 -35.07
N GLU A 649 -3.58 -24.03 -35.93
CA GLU A 649 -4.73 -24.91 -35.73
C GLU A 649 -4.28 -26.38 -35.56
N GLY A 650 -4.66 -27.01 -34.47
CA GLY A 650 -4.28 -28.37 -34.11
C GLY A 650 -2.87 -28.58 -33.60
N ASP A 651 -2.09 -27.51 -33.33
CA ASP A 651 -0.78 -27.58 -32.65
C ASP A 651 -0.93 -27.29 -31.15
N GLU A 652 0.00 -27.78 -30.37
CA GLU A 652 0.03 -27.62 -28.91
C GLU A 652 1.43 -27.18 -28.44
N LEU A 653 1.47 -26.25 -27.48
CA LEU A 653 2.72 -25.92 -26.78
C LEU A 653 3.02 -27.03 -25.76
N CYS A 654 4.18 -27.70 -25.88
CA CYS A 654 4.51 -28.85 -25.03
C CYS A 654 5.73 -28.63 -24.16
N TRP A 655 6.77 -27.96 -24.62
CA TRP A 655 8.03 -27.77 -23.90
C TRP A 655 8.39 -26.30 -23.85
N VAL A 656 8.88 -25.90 -22.71
CA VAL A 656 9.42 -24.58 -22.46
C VAL A 656 10.66 -24.72 -21.59
N ASP A 657 11.72 -24.03 -21.95
CA ASP A 657 12.99 -24.00 -21.21
C ASP A 657 13.53 -22.59 -21.12
N ILE A 658 14.34 -22.31 -20.08
CA ILE A 658 15.04 -21.04 -19.88
C ILE A 658 16.46 -21.18 -20.38
N THR A 659 16.89 -20.24 -21.21
CA THR A 659 18.21 -20.24 -21.85
C THR A 659 18.88 -18.88 -21.73
N ASP A 660 20.23 -18.83 -21.91
CA ASP A 660 21.06 -17.61 -21.88
C ASP A 660 21.30 -16.96 -23.25
N GLY A 661 20.77 -17.56 -24.33
CA GLY A 661 20.88 -17.03 -25.69
C GLY A 661 22.00 -17.62 -26.54
N ASN A 662 22.89 -18.44 -25.95
CA ASN A 662 24.11 -18.94 -26.62
C ASN A 662 24.23 -20.48 -26.60
N ARG A 663 23.15 -21.20 -26.43
CA ARG A 663 23.14 -22.66 -26.24
C ARG A 663 22.86 -23.42 -27.54
N LYS A 664 23.26 -24.68 -27.57
CA LYS A 664 22.77 -25.62 -28.57
C LYS A 664 21.48 -26.23 -28.07
N LEU A 665 20.52 -26.33 -28.97
CA LEU A 665 19.18 -26.83 -28.69
C LEU A 665 19.00 -28.17 -29.41
N VAL A 666 18.52 -29.19 -28.70
CA VAL A 666 18.22 -30.49 -29.25
C VAL A 666 16.74 -30.80 -29.13
N ALA A 667 16.08 -31.09 -30.25
CA ALA A 667 14.73 -31.61 -30.28
C ALA A 667 14.75 -33.07 -30.79
N ALA A 668 13.99 -33.95 -30.13
CA ALA A 668 13.85 -35.34 -30.54
C ALA A 668 12.39 -35.71 -30.81
N THR A 669 12.19 -36.64 -31.73
CA THR A 669 10.86 -37.08 -32.15
C THR A 669 10.55 -38.51 -31.65
N HIS A 670 9.27 -38.81 -31.58
CA HIS A 670 8.77 -40.15 -31.21
C HIS A 670 9.30 -41.27 -32.09
N ASP A 671 9.47 -40.99 -33.39
CA ASP A 671 10.04 -41.92 -34.36
C ASP A 671 11.56 -42.00 -34.35
N GLY A 672 12.20 -41.40 -33.30
CA GLY A 672 13.59 -41.57 -33.04
C GLY A 672 14.52 -40.68 -33.85
N MET A 673 14.05 -39.62 -34.49
CA MET A 673 14.88 -38.60 -35.12
C MET A 673 15.24 -37.51 -34.09
N SER A 674 16.34 -36.77 -34.34
CA SER A 674 16.71 -35.58 -33.54
C SER A 674 17.41 -34.56 -34.41
N ILE A 675 17.23 -33.29 -34.06
CA ILE A 675 17.94 -32.17 -34.65
C ILE A 675 18.63 -31.36 -33.58
N CYS A 676 19.87 -30.98 -33.84
CA CYS A 676 20.64 -30.08 -32.99
C CYS A 676 20.98 -28.82 -33.80
N PHE A 677 20.71 -27.63 -33.23
CA PHE A 677 20.96 -26.35 -33.86
C PHE A 677 21.33 -25.29 -32.83
N GLU A 678 22.00 -24.21 -33.26
CA GLU A 678 22.32 -23.08 -32.36
C GLU A 678 21.06 -22.32 -31.96
N GLU A 679 20.99 -21.91 -30.70
CA GLU A 679 19.85 -21.13 -30.18
C GLU A 679 19.62 -19.84 -30.98
N SER A 680 20.70 -19.22 -31.46
CA SER A 680 20.69 -18.01 -32.30
C SER A 680 19.92 -18.18 -33.61
N ASP A 681 19.79 -19.42 -34.11
CA ASP A 681 18.99 -19.74 -35.30
C ASP A 681 17.50 -19.52 -35.02
N ALA A 682 17.05 -19.64 -33.77
CA ALA A 682 15.72 -19.25 -33.35
C ALA A 682 15.74 -17.74 -33.02
N ARG A 683 15.38 -16.92 -34.01
CA ARG A 683 15.38 -15.45 -33.84
C ARG A 683 14.55 -15.01 -32.65
N LEU A 684 15.02 -13.97 -31.93
CA LEU A 684 14.29 -13.33 -30.86
C LEU A 684 13.02 -12.64 -31.40
N ILE A 685 11.86 -13.00 -30.90
CA ILE A 685 10.58 -12.47 -31.36
C ILE A 685 9.65 -12.18 -30.19
N GLY A 686 8.72 -11.25 -30.42
CA GLY A 686 7.81 -10.78 -29.39
C GLY A 686 6.84 -11.86 -28.88
N ARG A 687 6.29 -11.65 -27.68
CA ARG A 687 5.47 -12.58 -26.90
C ARG A 687 4.31 -13.21 -27.69
N THR A 688 3.58 -12.48 -28.51
CA THR A 688 2.41 -12.94 -29.25
C THR A 688 2.72 -13.51 -30.65
N ALA A 689 3.99 -13.74 -30.99
CA ALA A 689 4.36 -14.32 -32.28
C ALA A 689 4.20 -15.85 -32.29
N ARG A 690 4.09 -16.43 -33.50
CA ARG A 690 3.93 -17.87 -33.74
C ARG A 690 5.20 -18.69 -33.51
N GLY A 691 6.35 -18.23 -33.91
CA GLY A 691 7.60 -18.99 -33.91
C GLY A 691 8.09 -19.36 -35.31
N VAL A 692 9.11 -20.23 -35.37
CA VAL A 692 9.74 -20.69 -36.62
C VAL A 692 9.91 -22.21 -36.57
N LYS A 693 10.01 -22.87 -37.76
CA LYS A 693 10.15 -24.34 -37.85
C LYS A 693 11.52 -24.78 -37.30
N ALA A 694 11.53 -25.71 -36.34
CA ALA A 694 12.73 -26.32 -35.76
C ALA A 694 13.12 -27.61 -36.51
N ILE A 695 12.18 -28.51 -36.74
CA ILE A 695 12.37 -29.81 -37.40
C ILE A 695 11.25 -30.10 -38.39
N ILE A 696 11.56 -30.88 -39.46
CA ILE A 696 10.55 -31.42 -40.38
C ILE A 696 10.18 -32.81 -39.86
N LEU A 697 8.93 -32.99 -39.51
CA LEU A 697 8.37 -34.25 -39.04
C LEU A 697 7.90 -35.15 -40.22
N SER A 698 7.98 -36.47 -40.05
CA SER A 698 7.37 -37.44 -40.91
C SER A 698 5.84 -37.49 -40.64
N GLU A 699 5.06 -38.12 -41.53
CA GLU A 699 3.62 -38.24 -41.30
C GLU A 699 3.32 -39.09 -40.05
N GLY A 700 2.57 -38.53 -39.12
CA GLY A 700 2.21 -39.14 -37.84
C GLY A 700 3.30 -39.06 -36.75
N ASP A 701 4.47 -38.46 -37.00
CA ASP A 701 5.53 -38.25 -36.05
C ASP A 701 5.31 -36.92 -35.31
N TYR A 702 5.83 -36.79 -34.07
CA TYR A 702 5.75 -35.59 -33.25
C TYR A 702 6.97 -35.45 -32.35
N VAL A 703 7.22 -34.24 -31.86
CA VAL A 703 8.32 -33.98 -30.91
C VAL A 703 7.96 -34.62 -29.58
N VAL A 704 8.92 -35.31 -28.93
CA VAL A 704 8.78 -35.95 -27.61
C VAL A 704 9.65 -35.33 -26.54
N GLY A 705 10.53 -34.42 -26.92
CA GLY A 705 11.38 -33.73 -25.97
C GLY A 705 12.20 -32.62 -26.63
N PHE A 706 12.53 -31.63 -25.83
CA PHE A 706 13.32 -30.49 -26.19
C PHE A 706 14.23 -30.14 -25.02
N VAL A 707 15.53 -29.96 -25.26
CA VAL A 707 16.52 -29.65 -24.24
C VAL A 707 17.56 -28.67 -24.78
N ALA A 708 18.09 -27.83 -23.88
CA ALA A 708 19.21 -26.96 -24.13
C ALA A 708 20.52 -27.56 -23.56
N GLU A 709 21.66 -27.36 -24.25
CA GLU A 709 22.97 -27.78 -23.79
C GLU A 709 23.45 -26.89 -22.62
N HIS A 710 23.95 -27.54 -21.54
CA HIS A 710 24.63 -26.87 -20.43
C HIS A 710 26.04 -27.49 -20.30
N GLU A 711 26.96 -26.79 -19.63
CA GLU A 711 28.32 -27.29 -19.39
C GLU A 711 28.26 -28.58 -18.54
N GLY A 712 29.02 -29.61 -18.95
CA GLY A 712 29.06 -30.92 -18.26
C GLY A 712 27.85 -31.81 -18.43
N VAL A 713 26.86 -31.46 -19.26
CA VAL A 713 25.60 -32.16 -19.39
C VAL A 713 25.64 -33.16 -20.56
N LYS A 714 25.01 -34.31 -20.32
CA LYS A 714 24.77 -35.36 -21.34
C LYS A 714 23.29 -35.45 -21.68
N LEU A 715 22.99 -35.90 -22.90
CA LEU A 715 21.62 -36.14 -23.32
C LEU A 715 21.17 -37.56 -22.93
N LEU A 716 20.23 -37.67 -22.01
CA LEU A 716 19.54 -38.92 -21.69
C LEU A 716 18.40 -39.12 -22.70
N THR A 717 18.34 -40.28 -23.35
CA THR A 717 17.23 -40.70 -24.20
C THR A 717 16.64 -41.97 -23.60
N VAL A 718 15.31 -42.00 -23.40
CA VAL A 718 14.61 -43.16 -22.83
C VAL A 718 13.49 -43.61 -23.75
N SER A 719 13.34 -44.94 -23.94
CA SER A 719 12.28 -45.53 -24.77
C SER A 719 11.06 -45.93 -23.95
N GLU A 720 9.92 -46.01 -24.57
CA GLU A 720 8.67 -46.50 -23.96
C GLU A 720 8.81 -47.88 -23.35
N THR A 721 9.75 -48.69 -23.80
CA THR A 721 10.04 -50.06 -23.27
C THR A 721 10.96 -50.06 -22.08
N GLY A 722 11.34 -48.86 -21.52
CA GLY A 722 12.16 -48.74 -20.32
C GLY A 722 13.66 -48.96 -20.56
N TYR A 723 14.19 -48.76 -21.77
CA TYR A 723 15.63 -48.69 -22.04
C TYR A 723 16.07 -47.27 -22.13
N GLY A 724 17.22 -46.92 -21.55
CA GLY A 724 17.77 -45.59 -21.54
C GLY A 724 19.27 -45.59 -21.75
N ARG A 725 19.81 -44.47 -22.25
CA ARG A 725 21.23 -44.20 -22.42
C ARG A 725 21.54 -42.73 -22.29
N LYS A 726 22.73 -42.46 -21.81
CA LYS A 726 23.34 -41.12 -21.97
C LYS A 726 24.14 -41.06 -23.28
N SER A 727 24.21 -39.90 -23.89
CA SER A 727 25.05 -39.58 -25.02
C SER A 727 25.67 -38.21 -24.86
N GLU A 728 26.89 -38.02 -25.35
CA GLU A 728 27.55 -36.71 -25.37
C GLU A 728 26.80 -35.77 -26.35
N PHE A 729 26.69 -34.48 -26.01
CA PHE A 729 26.11 -33.51 -26.95
C PHE A 729 26.94 -33.39 -28.24
N SER A 730 28.22 -33.64 -28.18
CA SER A 730 29.12 -33.72 -29.34
C SER A 730 28.75 -34.78 -30.38
N ASP A 731 28.00 -35.84 -29.98
CA ASP A 731 27.49 -36.84 -30.89
C ASP A 731 26.36 -36.30 -31.79
N TYR A 732 25.80 -35.14 -31.46
CA TYR A 732 24.71 -34.48 -32.17
C TYR A 732 25.25 -33.33 -33.01
N ARG A 733 25.54 -33.60 -34.30
CA ARG A 733 26.03 -32.60 -35.21
C ARG A 733 25.08 -31.40 -35.30
N VAL A 734 25.63 -30.20 -35.11
CA VAL A 734 24.90 -28.95 -35.32
C VAL A 734 24.50 -28.81 -36.79
N GLN A 735 23.23 -28.52 -37.03
CA GLN A 735 22.61 -28.32 -38.33
C GLN A 735 21.79 -27.04 -38.32
N SER A 736 21.51 -26.51 -39.50
CA SER A 736 20.51 -25.44 -39.61
C SER A 736 19.12 -25.95 -39.16
N ARG A 737 18.37 -25.15 -38.37
CA ARG A 737 17.01 -25.50 -37.99
C ARG A 737 16.09 -25.78 -39.23
N GLY A 738 15.00 -26.53 -39.06
CA GLY A 738 14.04 -26.82 -40.10
C GLY A 738 14.47 -27.92 -41.06
N GLY A 739 15.51 -28.74 -40.68
CA GLY A 739 15.92 -29.94 -41.39
C GLY A 739 15.16 -31.19 -40.93
N LYS A 740 15.39 -32.37 -41.57
CA LYS A 740 14.83 -33.65 -41.15
C LYS A 740 15.53 -34.27 -39.92
N GLY A 741 16.67 -33.69 -39.46
CA GLY A 741 17.47 -34.21 -38.38
C GLY A 741 18.28 -35.46 -38.71
N LEU A 742 18.79 -36.11 -37.63
CA LEU A 742 19.58 -37.33 -37.68
C LEU A 742 18.92 -38.40 -36.80
N LEU A 743 19.20 -39.69 -37.12
CA LEU A 743 18.69 -40.82 -36.35
C LEU A 743 19.26 -40.75 -34.90
N ASN A 744 18.43 -40.53 -33.91
CA ASN A 744 18.74 -40.57 -32.49
C ASN A 744 18.60 -42.00 -31.92
N TYR A 745 17.52 -42.70 -32.22
CA TYR A 745 17.20 -43.97 -31.63
C TYR A 745 16.59 -44.93 -32.67
N ARG A 746 16.95 -46.24 -32.62
CA ARG A 746 16.40 -47.24 -33.58
C ARG A 746 15.09 -47.82 -33.06
N VAL A 747 14.00 -47.10 -33.32
CA VAL A 747 12.68 -47.44 -32.77
C VAL A 747 12.13 -48.78 -33.22
N GLU A 748 12.44 -49.23 -34.43
CA GLU A 748 12.03 -50.50 -34.96
C GLU A 748 12.53 -51.71 -34.16
N LYS A 749 13.72 -51.54 -33.50
CA LYS A 749 14.37 -52.57 -32.73
C LYS A 749 14.18 -52.46 -31.22
N PHE A 750 13.96 -51.23 -30.71
CA PHE A 750 14.08 -50.95 -29.29
C PHE A 750 12.89 -50.23 -28.69
N GLY A 751 11.80 -50.04 -29.46
CA GLY A 751 10.61 -49.28 -29.07
C GLY A 751 10.74 -47.77 -29.35
N LYS A 752 9.60 -47.08 -29.42
CA LYS A 752 9.51 -45.64 -29.66
C LYS A 752 10.20 -44.85 -28.53
N VAL A 753 10.63 -43.64 -28.83
CA VAL A 753 11.22 -42.74 -27.82
C VAL A 753 10.13 -42.15 -26.96
N ALA A 754 10.22 -42.31 -25.63
CA ALA A 754 9.28 -41.74 -24.69
C ALA A 754 9.63 -40.28 -24.36
N ASN A 755 10.93 -40.00 -24.06
CA ASN A 755 11.37 -38.68 -23.70
C ASN A 755 12.90 -38.52 -23.83
N ILE A 756 13.36 -37.25 -23.84
CA ILE A 756 14.78 -36.89 -23.67
C ILE A 756 14.95 -35.88 -22.54
N ALA A 757 16.09 -35.92 -21.86
CA ALA A 757 16.44 -34.96 -20.82
C ALA A 757 17.95 -34.61 -20.84
N ALA A 758 18.28 -33.44 -20.42
CA ALA A 758 19.63 -33.00 -20.12
C ALA A 758 19.98 -33.46 -18.68
N VAL A 759 21.12 -34.16 -18.50
CA VAL A 759 21.52 -34.76 -17.22
C VAL A 759 23.00 -34.60 -16.95
N THR A 760 23.35 -34.44 -15.67
CA THR A 760 24.72 -34.52 -15.15
C THR A 760 24.90 -35.81 -14.35
N GLU A 761 26.14 -36.18 -13.99
CA GLU A 761 26.39 -37.32 -13.14
C GLU A 761 25.92 -37.13 -11.69
N GLU A 762 25.70 -35.90 -11.29
CA GLU A 762 25.23 -35.51 -9.95
C GLU A 762 23.69 -35.49 -9.84
N ASN A 763 22.99 -35.65 -10.96
CA ASN A 763 21.55 -35.71 -10.94
C ASN A 763 21.00 -37.12 -10.61
N ASP A 764 19.77 -37.15 -10.15
CA ASP A 764 18.91 -38.33 -10.17
C ASP A 764 17.85 -38.19 -11.25
N VAL A 765 17.42 -39.31 -11.82
CA VAL A 765 16.29 -39.33 -12.76
C VAL A 765 15.11 -40.04 -12.11
N VAL A 766 13.96 -39.38 -12.16
CA VAL A 766 12.66 -39.92 -11.79
C VAL A 766 11.94 -40.36 -13.06
N MET A 767 11.59 -41.63 -13.13
CA MET A 767 10.91 -42.25 -14.28
C MET A 767 9.51 -42.70 -13.86
N ILE A 768 8.54 -42.43 -14.70
CA ILE A 768 7.13 -42.68 -14.40
C ILE A 768 6.52 -43.52 -15.53
N SER A 769 5.90 -44.66 -15.18
CA SER A 769 5.19 -45.51 -16.11
C SER A 769 3.68 -45.18 -16.20
N THR A 770 3.03 -45.65 -17.24
CA THR A 770 1.59 -45.42 -17.46
C THR A 770 0.70 -46.05 -16.38
N ASP A 771 1.19 -47.04 -15.64
CA ASP A 771 0.51 -47.61 -14.48
C ASP A 771 0.80 -46.91 -13.15
N GLY A 772 1.48 -45.71 -13.22
CA GLY A 772 1.76 -44.85 -12.06
C GLY A 772 2.90 -45.32 -11.17
N ILE A 773 3.74 -46.26 -11.61
CA ILE A 773 4.94 -46.69 -10.89
C ILE A 773 6.02 -45.61 -11.10
N ILE A 774 6.62 -45.18 -10.00
CA ILE A 774 7.71 -44.20 -10.00
C ILE A 774 9.00 -44.87 -9.51
N ILE A 775 10.08 -44.65 -10.27
CA ILE A 775 11.44 -45.03 -9.89
C ILE A 775 12.33 -43.80 -9.90
N ARG A 776 13.07 -43.57 -8.83
CA ARG A 776 14.18 -42.59 -8.76
C ARG A 776 15.49 -43.37 -8.81
N MET A 777 16.41 -43.01 -9.69
CA MET A 777 17.72 -43.62 -9.77
C MET A 777 18.81 -42.59 -10.07
N PRO A 778 20.02 -42.78 -9.52
CA PRO A 778 21.17 -41.98 -9.85
C PRO A 778 21.54 -42.04 -11.33
N VAL A 779 21.80 -40.91 -11.97
CA VAL A 779 22.17 -40.81 -13.40
C VAL A 779 23.53 -41.47 -13.68
N ASP A 780 24.48 -41.49 -12.73
CA ASP A 780 25.76 -42.13 -12.84
C ASP A 780 25.67 -43.66 -13.11
N GLN A 781 24.57 -44.31 -12.70
CA GLN A 781 24.29 -45.73 -12.99
C GLN A 781 23.80 -45.97 -14.44
N ILE A 782 23.52 -44.93 -15.20
CA ILE A 782 23.12 -45.07 -16.63
C ILE A 782 24.36 -44.95 -17.48
N SER A 783 24.66 -45.96 -18.28
CA SER A 783 25.87 -45.99 -19.12
C SER A 783 25.79 -45.04 -20.30
N THR A 784 26.91 -44.43 -20.65
CA THR A 784 27.06 -43.55 -21.83
C THR A 784 27.32 -44.35 -23.09
N PHE A 785 26.54 -44.12 -24.14
CA PHE A 785 26.69 -44.77 -25.45
C PHE A 785 26.51 -43.74 -26.57
N GLN A 786 27.16 -44.04 -27.72
CA GLN A 786 26.96 -43.29 -28.94
C GLN A 786 25.53 -43.48 -29.51
N ARG A 787 25.08 -42.50 -30.31
CA ARG A 787 23.87 -42.69 -31.12
C ARG A 787 24.09 -43.83 -32.14
N PRO A 788 23.13 -44.59 -32.51
CA PRO A 788 21.77 -44.84 -31.99
C PRO A 788 21.68 -46.15 -31.20
N ALA A 789 22.51 -46.32 -30.17
CA ALA A 789 22.56 -47.54 -29.35
C ALA A 789 21.26 -47.77 -28.54
N LYS A 790 20.99 -49.03 -28.14
CA LYS A 790 19.84 -49.44 -27.30
C LYS A 790 19.91 -48.88 -25.88
N GLY A 791 21.14 -48.76 -25.31
CA GLY A 791 21.33 -48.41 -23.91
C GLY A 791 21.09 -49.61 -22.94
N VAL A 792 20.92 -49.30 -21.68
CA VAL A 792 20.65 -50.24 -20.57
C VAL A 792 19.20 -50.18 -20.16
N LYS A 793 18.73 -51.20 -19.47
CA LYS A 793 17.37 -51.20 -18.93
C LYS A 793 17.34 -50.37 -17.65
N VAL A 794 16.69 -49.22 -17.73
CA VAL A 794 16.59 -48.26 -16.62
C VAL A 794 15.34 -48.45 -15.77
N MET A 795 14.26 -48.95 -16.38
CA MET A 795 13.02 -49.29 -15.70
C MET A 795 12.43 -50.60 -16.23
N ARG A 796 11.88 -51.46 -15.35
CA ARG A 796 11.05 -52.58 -15.78
C ARG A 796 9.62 -52.11 -15.89
N VAL A 797 9.08 -52.13 -17.11
CA VAL A 797 7.71 -51.79 -17.43
C VAL A 797 6.90 -53.08 -17.48
N ASN A 798 5.69 -53.09 -16.93
CA ASN A 798 4.79 -54.25 -16.95
C ASN A 798 4.30 -54.55 -18.39
N GLU A 799 3.86 -55.79 -18.64
CA GLU A 799 3.36 -56.18 -19.94
C GLU A 799 2.11 -55.37 -20.32
N GLY A 800 2.15 -54.73 -21.47
CA GLY A 800 1.07 -53.81 -21.94
C GLY A 800 1.21 -52.35 -21.51
N GLU A 801 2.12 -52.03 -20.57
CA GLU A 801 2.37 -50.68 -20.08
C GLU A 801 3.59 -50.04 -20.75
N LYS A 802 3.73 -48.73 -20.61
CA LYS A 802 4.82 -47.95 -21.19
C LYS A 802 5.46 -47.01 -20.16
N LEU A 803 6.69 -46.63 -20.38
CA LEU A 803 7.26 -45.50 -19.70
C LEU A 803 6.63 -44.22 -20.25
N ALA A 804 5.98 -43.42 -19.40
CA ALA A 804 5.23 -42.23 -19.78
C ALA A 804 6.12 -40.98 -19.87
N THR A 805 6.91 -40.72 -18.82
CA THR A 805 7.75 -39.52 -18.74
C THR A 805 8.97 -39.71 -17.83
N ILE A 806 9.94 -38.82 -17.97
CA ILE A 806 11.10 -38.72 -17.09
C ILE A 806 11.24 -37.29 -16.58
N SER A 807 11.74 -37.12 -15.36
CA SER A 807 12.14 -35.84 -14.78
C SER A 807 13.50 -35.93 -14.13
N VAL A 808 14.30 -34.87 -14.26
CA VAL A 808 15.63 -34.77 -13.66
C VAL A 808 15.50 -34.00 -12.34
N VAL A 809 16.11 -34.50 -11.30
CA VAL A 809 16.17 -33.86 -9.98
C VAL A 809 17.61 -33.83 -9.48
N ASP A 810 17.98 -32.79 -8.74
CA ASP A 810 19.29 -32.73 -8.11
C ASP A 810 19.40 -33.80 -7.03
N ARG A 811 20.62 -34.34 -6.86
CA ARG A 811 20.93 -35.30 -5.81
C ARG A 811 21.15 -34.52 -4.51
N PHE A 812 20.35 -34.76 -3.49
CA PHE A 812 20.59 -34.28 -2.13
C PHE A 812 21.45 -35.32 -1.39
N GLU A 813 22.58 -34.88 -0.82
CA GLU A 813 23.36 -35.69 0.08
C GLU A 813 22.54 -35.95 1.34
N GLU A 814 22.31 -37.23 1.68
CA GLU A 814 21.77 -37.61 2.97
C GLU A 814 22.86 -37.30 4.01
N ASP A 815 22.62 -36.36 4.93
CA ASP A 815 23.39 -36.27 6.16
C ASP A 815 23.36 -37.67 6.83
N GLU A 816 24.53 -38.30 7.02
CA GLU A 816 24.70 -39.54 7.76
C GLU A 816 24.18 -39.31 9.18
N ILE A 817 22.91 -39.66 9.41
CA ILE A 817 22.42 -39.85 10.77
C ILE A 817 23.09 -41.15 11.24
N GLU A 818 24.14 -41.02 12.05
CA GLU A 818 24.72 -42.11 12.83
C GLU A 818 23.57 -42.87 13.52
N THR A 819 23.31 -44.07 13.04
CA THR A 819 22.47 -45.05 13.74
C THR A 819 23.27 -45.53 14.93
N GLU A 820 23.05 -44.87 16.08
CA GLU A 820 23.45 -45.49 17.36
C GLU A 820 22.68 -46.81 17.52
N ASP A 821 23.45 -47.86 17.69
CA ASP A 821 23.13 -49.22 17.96
C ASP A 821 21.92 -49.43 18.91
N THR A 822 20.85 -50.02 18.41
CA THR A 822 19.92 -50.78 19.20
C THR A 822 20.19 -52.28 19.03
N GLU A 823 21.33 -52.75 19.50
CA GLU A 823 21.50 -54.12 19.97
C GLU A 823 21.43 -54.09 21.50
N ASN A 824 20.31 -54.51 22.05
CA ASN A 824 20.10 -55.17 23.30
C ASN A 824 18.68 -54.95 23.81
N VAL A 825 17.77 -55.80 23.45
CA VAL A 825 16.71 -56.38 24.32
C VAL A 825 16.05 -57.56 23.56
N GLU A 826 16.76 -58.70 23.48
CA GLU A 826 16.16 -60.03 23.49
C GLU A 826 16.74 -60.71 24.68
N ASN A 827 15.95 -60.85 25.70
CA ASN A 827 15.93 -61.88 26.75
C ASN A 827 15.46 -61.32 28.09
N ALA A 828 14.19 -61.48 28.36
CA ALA A 828 13.65 -61.83 29.68
C ALA A 828 12.25 -62.39 29.43
N GLY A 829 12.18 -63.67 29.38
CA GLY A 829 10.98 -64.45 29.29
C GLY A 829 10.18 -64.47 30.60
N GLU A 830 8.96 -64.89 30.37
CA GLU A 830 8.12 -65.64 31.27
C GLU A 830 8.46 -65.64 32.76
N GLU A 831 7.56 -65.12 33.57
CA GLU A 831 7.00 -65.84 34.71
C GLU A 831 5.90 -65.07 35.44
N GLN A 832 4.75 -65.79 35.45
CA GLN A 832 3.79 -65.89 36.50
C GLN A 832 2.71 -64.86 36.83
N GLU A 833 1.51 -65.26 36.45
CA GLU A 833 0.26 -65.14 37.21
C GLU A 833 0.38 -65.17 38.74
N ASN A 834 -0.43 -64.44 39.36
CA ASN A 834 -1.34 -64.69 40.49
C ASN A 834 -1.44 -63.50 41.44
N GLY A 835 -2.68 -63.21 41.76
CA GLY A 835 -3.16 -62.98 43.10
C GLY A 835 -3.67 -61.58 43.48
N ASP A 836 -4.99 -61.57 43.49
CA ASP A 836 -5.88 -61.02 44.56
C ASP A 836 -5.57 -59.58 45.14
N GLU A 837 -6.40 -58.64 44.91
CA GLU A 837 -7.57 -57.98 45.58
C GLU A 837 -8.10 -56.75 44.86
#